data_a6c4c1f647de19d7109edf393380a46d
#
_entry.id   a6c4c1f647de19d7109edf393380a46d
#
_cell.length_a   1.000
_cell.length_b   1.000
_cell.length_c   1.000
_cell.angle_alpha   90.00
_cell.angle_beta   90.00
_cell.angle_gamma   90.00
#
_symmetry.space_group_name_H-M   'P 1'
#
loop_
_entity.id
_entity.type
_entity.pdbx_description
1 polymer ?
#
loop_
_entity_poly.entity_id
_entity_poly.type
_entity_poly.pdbx_seq_one_letter_code
_entity_poly.pdbx_strand_id
1 'polypeptide(L)'
;MTDDFTCFFKCACLSFLAGALSSISPYIKHYEVLSYDREDLHRKHLRARRATKLQAVTLELDFTAFHRSFHLLLRPDSEAFYKEFTVIGENGPESVELSHLYSGTLEGEHGSACHGSVLHGQFEGSIHTENGTYHIEPFDRYTSSPTDHHSIIYHEDDLGKCFHVKKSGTNKAEVSRVRRTVNESKTSCLLHLHTDHLYYKRFKTVEAVVAQVASYLRAVNDIFDKVDFDGIKLINFKVKSLRVRDTNDPLTPLYIGPEKLLSLFSEQNWGNFCLSYLLTNRDYSGVLGLAWEGKTSNWGGICSQHTIFRDGQRSSLNTGLITIQNYGQFLPPRHIQLTMAHELGHSLGSPHDEGSNCGDLGSSGGKGRYLMFPQATDEVRENNDKFSPCSIKHISKILKQKKDNCFVVSDQPICGNHIVEEGEECDVGQNSTDLCCYSAAEPVGVQCHLKPGKVCSPRQGLCCGKNCEFKPAGQMCHEETDCQEVTECSGLSPVCPEPHAKENLTICSQGTRICLNGVCAESVCVKHDLQQCDCPGDNMKEKCHMCCQQPDNPKTCASTTSSVLSRYFQGTSLPLVGGAPCAGNRGYCDKFHMCRLLDADGPIARLKNAFLHFDEFDDVAEWMKVTFSILSFFYMQQLLKSSLFIFIFMKPLWSFQQMNRHRDDFNRNRFMDRRKRDMGCMNAMFIYYKNKT
;
A
#
# COMPACT_ATOMS: atom_id res chain seq x y z
N MET A 1 60.35 3.80 37.77
CA MET A 1 59.98 3.84 36.34
C MET A 1 59.57 2.44 35.86
N THR A 2 58.76 1.73 36.61
CA THR A 2 58.31 0.35 36.24
C THR A 2 56.84 0.06 36.65
N ASP A 3 56.15 1.05 37.23
CA ASP A 3 54.74 0.83 37.68
C ASP A 3 53.65 1.52 36.87
N ASP A 4 54.03 2.37 35.89
CA ASP A 4 53.04 3.07 35.07
C ASP A 4 52.61 2.37 33.78
N PHE A 5 53.30 1.28 33.41
CA PHE A 5 52.98 0.53 32.17
C PHE A 5 51.90 -0.55 32.36
N THR A 6 51.67 -0.97 33.59
CA THR A 6 50.68 -2.02 33.90
C THR A 6 49.24 -1.46 34.08
N CYS A 7 49.10 -0.19 34.35
CA CYS A 7 47.76 0.44 34.49
C CYS A 7 47.12 0.79 33.13
N PHE A 8 47.97 1.13 32.12
CA PHE A 8 47.45 1.45 30.76
C PHE A 8 46.95 0.20 30.02
N PHE A 9 47.54 -0.96 30.24
CA PHE A 9 47.10 -2.22 29.62
C PHE A 9 45.83 -2.78 30.28
N LYS A 10 45.57 -2.55 31.56
CA LYS A 10 44.36 -2.97 32.25
C LYS A 10 43.14 -2.07 31.90
N CYS A 11 43.33 -0.76 31.67
CA CYS A 11 42.27 0.11 31.19
C CYS A 11 41.94 -0.12 29.70
N ALA A 12 42.91 -0.44 28.86
CA ALA A 12 42.67 -0.74 27.45
C ALA A 12 41.95 -2.07 27.25
N CYS A 13 42.22 -3.10 28.11
CA CYS A 13 41.49 -4.38 28.03
C CYS A 13 40.07 -4.32 28.61
N LEU A 14 39.75 -3.40 29.52
CA LEU A 14 38.39 -3.23 30.05
C LEU A 14 37.51 -2.41 29.11
N SER A 15 38.09 -1.60 28.21
CA SER A 15 37.34 -0.90 27.16
C SER A 15 37.08 -1.78 25.92
N PHE A 16 37.75 -2.91 25.76
CA PHE A 16 37.51 -3.89 24.69
C PHE A 16 36.55 -5.02 25.07
N LEU A 17 36.12 -5.08 26.35
CA LEU A 17 35.10 -6.02 26.85
C LEU A 17 33.73 -5.40 27.10
N ALA A 18 33.52 -4.12 26.80
CA ALA A 18 32.21 -3.58 26.48
C ALA A 18 31.89 -4.12 25.07
N GLY A 19 31.32 -5.32 25.04
CA GLY A 19 31.07 -6.09 23.85
C GLY A 19 30.41 -5.21 22.80
N ALA A 20 31.01 -5.19 21.62
CA ALA A 20 30.25 -4.91 20.42
C ALA A 20 29.13 -5.95 20.37
N LEU A 21 27.97 -5.62 20.91
CA LEU A 21 26.71 -6.26 20.58
C LEU A 21 26.61 -6.10 19.08
N SER A 22 26.92 -7.15 18.34
CA SER A 22 26.74 -7.18 16.90
C SER A 22 25.28 -6.86 16.66
N SER A 23 25.00 -5.75 15.97
CA SER A 23 23.65 -5.38 15.58
C SER A 23 22.98 -6.58 14.92
N ILE A 24 21.86 -7.06 15.45
CA ILE A 24 21.11 -8.21 14.90
C ILE A 24 20.52 -7.86 13.53
N SER A 25 20.31 -6.58 13.27
CA SER A 25 19.77 -6.06 12.01
C SER A 25 20.28 -4.64 11.81
N PRO A 26 20.60 -4.22 10.57
CA PRO A 26 20.93 -2.82 10.28
C PRO A 26 19.75 -1.86 10.50
N TYR A 27 18.54 -2.40 10.65
CA TYR A 27 17.31 -1.66 10.84
C TYR A 27 16.87 -1.52 12.30
N ILE A 28 17.54 -2.18 13.24
CA ILE A 28 17.24 -2.10 14.69
C ILE A 28 18.49 -1.64 15.43
N LYS A 29 18.45 -0.43 15.98
CA LYS A 29 19.59 0.20 16.67
C LYS A 29 19.80 -0.35 18.09
N HIS A 30 18.67 -0.53 18.81
CA HIS A 30 18.67 -1.05 20.17
C HIS A 30 17.50 -2.02 20.33
N TYR A 31 17.69 -3.09 21.10
CA TYR A 31 16.68 -4.08 21.44
C TYR A 31 17.03 -4.73 22.77
N GLU A 32 16.01 -5.28 23.43
CA GLU A 32 16.20 -6.17 24.57
C GLU A 32 15.71 -7.58 24.23
N VAL A 33 16.33 -8.58 24.83
CA VAL A 33 15.87 -9.97 24.70
C VAL A 33 14.78 -10.23 25.73
N LEU A 34 13.71 -10.91 25.29
CA LEU A 34 12.61 -11.31 26.14
C LEU A 34 12.70 -12.77 26.54
N SER A 35 12.38 -13.01 27.81
CA SER A 35 12.18 -14.34 28.37
C SER A 35 10.91 -14.34 29.22
N TYR A 36 9.94 -15.18 28.85
CA TYR A 36 8.72 -15.48 29.60
C TYR A 36 8.41 -16.98 29.46
N ASP A 37 7.51 -17.53 30.30
CA ASP A 37 7.16 -18.94 30.26
C ASP A 37 6.29 -19.25 29.03
N ARG A 38 6.94 -19.80 27.99
CA ARG A 38 6.30 -20.21 26.73
C ARG A 38 5.30 -21.35 26.92
N GLU A 39 5.57 -22.28 27.82
CA GLU A 39 4.67 -23.41 28.06
C GLU A 39 3.40 -22.95 28.77
N ASP A 40 3.52 -22.01 29.70
CA ASP A 40 2.36 -21.40 30.35
C ASP A 40 1.52 -20.60 29.35
N LEU A 41 2.14 -19.76 28.53
CA LEU A 41 1.46 -19.03 27.48
C LEU A 41 0.76 -19.97 26.49
N HIS A 42 1.42 -21.05 26.11
CA HIS A 42 0.82 -22.07 25.22
C HIS A 42 -0.41 -22.74 25.90
N ARG A 43 -0.31 -23.10 27.18
CA ARG A 43 -1.44 -23.67 27.93
C ARG A 43 -2.61 -22.68 28.04
N LYS A 44 -2.34 -21.41 28.32
CA LYS A 44 -3.33 -20.34 28.36
C LYS A 44 -4.00 -20.16 26.98
N HIS A 45 -3.22 -20.13 25.90
CA HIS A 45 -3.73 -20.09 24.53
C HIS A 45 -4.64 -21.27 24.20
N LEU A 46 -4.25 -22.51 24.51
CA LEU A 46 -5.09 -23.69 24.28
C LEU A 46 -6.39 -23.67 25.10
N ARG A 47 -6.40 -23.08 26.29
CA ARG A 47 -7.62 -22.87 27.09
C ARG A 47 -8.53 -21.84 26.42
N ALA A 48 -7.97 -20.70 25.98
CA ALA A 48 -8.72 -19.67 25.28
C ALA A 48 -9.39 -20.20 23.99
N ARG A 49 -8.70 -21.03 23.21
CA ARG A 49 -9.28 -21.71 22.02
C ARG A 49 -10.46 -22.62 22.32
N ARG A 50 -10.46 -23.29 23.48
CA ARG A 50 -11.53 -24.23 23.88
C ARG A 50 -12.73 -23.53 24.53
N ALA A 51 -12.58 -22.28 24.94
CA ALA A 51 -13.66 -21.52 25.53
C ALA A 51 -14.77 -21.26 24.50
N THR A 52 -16.01 -21.48 24.91
CA THR A 52 -17.18 -21.17 24.06
C THR A 52 -17.36 -19.66 23.96
N LYS A 53 -17.99 -19.17 22.88
CA LYS A 53 -18.28 -17.74 22.65
C LYS A 53 -18.97 -17.02 23.81
N LEU A 54 -19.56 -17.75 24.75
CA LEU A 54 -20.24 -17.22 25.94
C LEU A 54 -19.30 -16.90 27.13
N GLN A 55 -18.06 -17.37 27.13
CA GLN A 55 -17.04 -17.03 28.13
C GLN A 55 -15.77 -16.56 27.39
N ALA A 56 -15.69 -15.26 27.12
CA ALA A 56 -14.48 -14.65 26.58
C ALA A 56 -13.34 -14.79 27.62
N VAL A 57 -12.49 -15.78 27.43
CA VAL A 57 -11.29 -15.97 28.26
C VAL A 57 -10.22 -15.01 27.80
N THR A 58 -9.87 -14.04 28.65
CA THR A 58 -8.73 -13.15 28.43
C THR A 58 -7.45 -13.95 28.61
N LEU A 59 -6.51 -13.82 27.69
CA LEU A 59 -5.18 -14.39 27.79
C LEU A 59 -4.25 -13.33 28.37
N GLU A 60 -3.58 -13.65 29.46
CA GLU A 60 -2.66 -12.77 30.18
C GLU A 60 -1.22 -13.15 29.86
N LEU A 61 -0.42 -12.14 29.53
CA LEU A 61 1.02 -12.28 29.27
C LEU A 61 1.80 -11.22 30.04
N ASP A 62 2.72 -11.72 30.91
CA ASP A 62 3.58 -10.92 31.75
C ASP A 62 5.03 -11.01 31.34
N PHE A 63 5.72 -9.88 31.23
CA PHE A 63 7.16 -9.81 31.05
C PHE A 63 7.71 -8.45 31.48
N THR A 64 9.04 -8.35 31.57
CA THR A 64 9.75 -7.10 31.91
C THR A 64 10.72 -6.75 30.79
N ALA A 65 10.72 -5.49 30.37
CA ALA A 65 11.66 -4.93 29.40
C ALA A 65 11.78 -3.42 29.59
N PHE A 66 12.88 -2.81 29.18
CA PHE A 66 13.11 -1.36 29.30
C PHE A 66 12.85 -0.82 30.72
N HIS A 67 13.25 -1.61 31.73
CA HIS A 67 13.06 -1.32 33.17
C HIS A 67 11.58 -1.11 33.59
N ARG A 68 10.62 -1.66 32.83
CA ARG A 68 9.19 -1.63 33.15
C ARG A 68 8.56 -3.02 33.02
N SER A 69 7.47 -3.23 33.73
CA SER A 69 6.65 -4.43 33.60
C SER A 69 5.56 -4.21 32.57
N PHE A 70 5.29 -5.22 31.77
CA PHE A 70 4.21 -5.28 30.81
C PHE A 70 3.25 -6.39 31.26
N HIS A 71 1.99 -6.04 31.46
CA HIS A 71 0.90 -6.98 31.74
C HIS A 71 -0.15 -6.83 30.63
N LEU A 72 -0.13 -7.74 29.65
CA LEU A 72 -1.00 -7.71 28.50
C LEU A 72 -2.27 -8.50 28.73
N LEU A 73 -3.42 -7.88 28.49
CA LEU A 73 -4.74 -8.50 28.55
C LEU A 73 -5.26 -8.69 27.12
N LEU A 74 -5.16 -9.93 26.61
CA LEU A 74 -5.36 -10.25 25.19
C LEU A 74 -6.68 -11.02 24.99
N ARG A 75 -7.41 -10.68 23.92
CA ARG A 75 -8.64 -11.35 23.47
C ARG A 75 -8.49 -11.77 22.00
N PRO A 76 -9.15 -12.88 21.59
CA PRO A 76 -9.14 -13.29 20.19
C PRO A 76 -9.65 -12.17 19.26
N ASP A 77 -8.93 -11.96 18.16
CA ASP A 77 -9.23 -10.92 17.16
C ASP A 77 -9.06 -11.46 15.74
N SER A 78 -10.09 -11.32 14.93
CA SER A 78 -10.08 -11.69 13.52
C SER A 78 -10.46 -10.54 12.58
N GLU A 79 -10.46 -9.32 13.07
CA GLU A 79 -10.95 -8.11 12.38
C GLU A 79 -10.29 -7.86 11.02
N ALA A 80 -9.02 -8.22 10.87
CA ALA A 80 -8.29 -8.09 9.61
C ALA A 80 -8.86 -8.97 8.47
N PHE A 81 -9.71 -9.94 8.79
CA PHE A 81 -10.24 -10.92 7.86
C PHE A 81 -11.75 -10.76 7.67
N TYR A 82 -12.19 -10.90 6.41
CA TYR A 82 -13.60 -10.91 6.08
C TYR A 82 -14.26 -12.22 6.54
N LYS A 83 -15.56 -12.21 6.90
CA LYS A 83 -16.28 -13.39 7.42
C LYS A 83 -16.19 -14.64 6.52
N GLU A 84 -16.06 -14.43 5.21
CA GLU A 84 -15.89 -15.49 4.22
C GLU A 84 -14.42 -15.68 3.82
N PHE A 85 -13.50 -15.41 4.74
CA PHE A 85 -12.07 -15.55 4.49
C PHE A 85 -11.71 -16.99 4.14
N THR A 86 -10.92 -17.15 3.09
CA THR A 86 -10.42 -18.45 2.63
C THR A 86 -8.92 -18.40 2.38
N VAL A 87 -8.23 -19.45 2.78
CA VAL A 87 -6.84 -19.70 2.38
C VAL A 87 -6.86 -20.68 1.20
N ILE A 88 -6.08 -20.39 0.18
CA ILE A 88 -5.92 -21.23 -1.00
C ILE A 88 -4.49 -21.77 -0.99
N GLY A 89 -4.35 -23.03 -0.55
CA GLY A 89 -3.11 -23.80 -0.63
C GLY A 89 -2.90 -24.40 -2.03
N GLU A 90 -1.92 -25.30 -2.16
CA GLU A 90 -1.64 -26.00 -3.42
C GLU A 90 -2.77 -26.96 -3.81
N ASN A 91 -3.40 -27.57 -2.83
CA ASN A 91 -4.47 -28.57 -3.02
C ASN A 91 -5.87 -27.95 -3.12
N GLY A 92 -5.99 -26.64 -3.06
CA GLY A 92 -7.26 -25.91 -3.13
C GLY A 92 -7.59 -25.10 -1.88
N PRO A 93 -8.86 -24.70 -1.72
CA PRO A 93 -9.28 -23.93 -0.55
C PRO A 93 -9.19 -24.75 0.74
N GLU A 94 -8.60 -24.15 1.77
CA GLU A 94 -8.40 -24.71 3.11
C GLU A 94 -9.05 -23.79 4.15
N SER A 95 -9.66 -24.37 5.18
CA SER A 95 -10.13 -23.62 6.33
C SER A 95 -8.98 -23.45 7.33
N VAL A 96 -8.66 -22.20 7.68
CA VAL A 96 -7.65 -21.89 8.68
C VAL A 96 -8.32 -21.23 9.88
N GLU A 97 -8.00 -21.75 11.06
CA GLU A 97 -8.46 -21.15 12.32
C GLU A 97 -7.68 -19.86 12.60
N LEU A 98 -8.41 -18.79 12.93
CA LEU A 98 -7.84 -17.49 13.30
C LEU A 98 -7.65 -17.33 14.82
N SER A 99 -7.84 -18.39 15.59
CA SER A 99 -7.81 -18.41 17.06
C SER A 99 -6.44 -18.07 17.69
N HIS A 100 -5.38 -18.00 16.88
CA HIS A 100 -4.04 -17.58 17.27
C HIS A 100 -3.82 -16.07 17.23
N LEU A 101 -4.77 -15.30 16.72
CA LEU A 101 -4.72 -13.85 16.61
C LEU A 101 -5.37 -13.19 17.82
N TYR A 102 -4.74 -12.14 18.32
CA TYR A 102 -5.15 -11.43 19.53
C TYR A 102 -5.07 -9.93 19.40
N SER A 103 -6.01 -9.22 20.05
CA SER A 103 -5.91 -7.80 20.37
C SER A 103 -6.16 -7.60 21.86
N GLY A 104 -5.74 -6.46 22.39
CA GLY A 104 -5.92 -6.19 23.82
C GLY A 104 -5.32 -4.88 24.28
N THR A 105 -5.06 -4.78 25.56
CA THR A 105 -4.54 -3.57 26.21
C THR A 105 -3.44 -3.92 27.20
N LEU A 106 -2.64 -2.93 27.56
CA LEU A 106 -1.70 -3.00 28.68
C LEU A 106 -2.44 -2.58 29.96
N GLU A 107 -2.44 -3.44 30.96
CA GLU A 107 -3.11 -3.15 32.23
C GLU A 107 -2.51 -1.92 32.93
N GLY A 108 -3.37 -1.05 33.43
CA GLY A 108 -2.97 0.18 34.15
C GLY A 108 -2.59 1.35 33.23
N GLU A 109 -2.61 1.19 31.88
CA GLU A 109 -2.30 2.26 30.93
C GLU A 109 -3.50 2.54 30.02
N HIS A 110 -4.24 3.64 30.33
CA HIS A 110 -5.39 4.05 29.56
C HIS A 110 -4.98 4.46 28.14
N GLY A 111 -5.75 4.03 27.14
CA GLY A 111 -5.47 4.33 25.73
C GLY A 111 -4.40 3.44 25.10
N SER A 112 -3.83 2.49 25.84
CA SER A 112 -2.94 1.48 25.26
C SER A 112 -3.70 0.51 24.36
N ALA A 113 -3.04 0.03 23.30
CA ALA A 113 -3.55 -1.01 22.42
C ALA A 113 -2.46 -2.04 22.15
N CYS A 114 -2.84 -3.30 22.07
CA CYS A 114 -1.92 -4.39 21.80
C CYS A 114 -2.50 -5.30 20.71
N HIS A 115 -1.69 -5.66 19.72
CA HIS A 115 -2.08 -6.55 18.64
C HIS A 115 -0.98 -7.55 18.36
N GLY A 116 -1.35 -8.81 18.13
CA GLY A 116 -0.35 -9.82 17.82
C GLY A 116 -0.93 -11.20 17.63
N SER A 117 -0.05 -12.19 17.63
CA SER A 117 -0.37 -13.60 17.54
C SER A 117 0.37 -14.41 18.58
N VAL A 118 -0.22 -15.54 18.97
CA VAL A 118 0.43 -16.53 19.83
C VAL A 118 0.56 -17.85 19.07
N LEU A 119 1.79 -18.18 18.67
CA LEU A 119 2.12 -19.42 18.00
C LEU A 119 3.16 -20.19 18.82
N HIS A 120 2.86 -21.47 19.12
CA HIS A 120 3.73 -22.33 19.94
C HIS A 120 4.21 -21.72 21.26
N GLY A 121 3.33 -20.94 21.92
CA GLY A 121 3.65 -20.25 23.17
C GLY A 121 4.57 -19.05 22.99
N GLN A 122 4.73 -18.54 21.80
CA GLN A 122 5.49 -17.33 21.49
C GLN A 122 4.54 -16.24 21.02
N PHE A 123 4.62 -15.08 21.67
CA PHE A 123 3.89 -13.89 21.27
C PHE A 123 4.73 -13.08 20.27
N GLU A 124 4.10 -12.66 19.21
CA GLU A 124 4.64 -11.72 18.24
C GLU A 124 3.60 -10.63 17.98
N GLY A 125 4.01 -9.35 18.07
CA GLY A 125 3.07 -8.26 17.89
C GLY A 125 3.61 -6.88 18.24
N SER A 126 2.71 -5.92 18.41
CA SER A 126 3.00 -4.54 18.78
C SER A 126 2.17 -4.11 19.98
N ILE A 127 2.74 -3.22 20.80
CA ILE A 127 2.13 -2.63 21.99
C ILE A 127 2.21 -1.12 21.83
N HIS A 128 1.08 -0.48 21.61
CA HIS A 128 0.95 0.98 21.52
C HIS A 128 0.73 1.54 22.92
N THR A 129 1.55 2.50 23.30
CA THR A 129 1.52 3.18 24.60
C THR A 129 1.54 4.70 24.40
N GLU A 130 1.31 5.47 25.47
CA GLU A 130 1.46 6.93 25.39
C GLU A 130 2.88 7.37 25.00
N ASN A 131 3.89 6.55 25.29
CA ASN A 131 5.30 6.82 25.03
C ASN A 131 5.82 6.26 23.69
N GLY A 132 4.92 5.76 22.81
CA GLY A 132 5.27 5.17 21.53
C GLY A 132 4.98 3.66 21.46
N THR A 133 5.44 3.03 20.39
CA THR A 133 5.11 1.64 20.07
C THR A 133 6.30 0.72 20.33
N TYR A 134 6.06 -0.37 21.07
CA TYR A 134 7.00 -1.47 21.23
C TYR A 134 6.64 -2.60 20.27
N HIS A 135 7.66 -3.21 19.67
CA HIS A 135 7.52 -4.36 18.76
C HIS A 135 8.17 -5.58 19.39
N ILE A 136 7.47 -6.72 19.34
CA ILE A 136 7.97 -8.01 19.82
C ILE A 136 8.03 -8.98 18.64
N GLU A 137 9.21 -9.56 18.41
CA GLU A 137 9.46 -10.48 17.30
C GLU A 137 10.23 -11.72 17.75
N PRO A 138 10.10 -12.85 17.02
CA PRO A 138 10.94 -14.03 17.21
C PRO A 138 12.43 -13.72 16.98
N PHE A 139 13.28 -14.13 17.92
CA PHE A 139 14.72 -13.90 17.84
C PHE A 139 15.39 -14.70 16.71
N ASP A 140 14.87 -15.88 16.39
CA ASP A 140 15.35 -16.75 15.30
C ASP A 140 15.17 -16.15 13.90
N ARG A 141 14.43 -15.05 13.79
CA ARG A 141 14.28 -14.27 12.56
C ARG A 141 15.57 -13.55 12.16
N TYR A 142 16.39 -13.21 13.12
CA TYR A 142 17.58 -12.39 12.97
C TYR A 142 18.90 -13.16 13.14
N THR A 143 18.88 -14.35 13.72
CA THR A 143 20.06 -15.18 13.94
C THR A 143 19.78 -16.66 13.69
N SER A 144 20.77 -17.34 13.12
CA SER A 144 20.72 -18.79 12.94
C SER A 144 21.40 -19.55 14.09
N SER A 145 21.96 -18.83 15.07
CA SER A 145 22.64 -19.45 16.22
C SER A 145 21.62 -19.89 17.25
N PRO A 146 21.69 -21.11 17.80
CA PRO A 146 20.84 -21.54 18.89
C PRO A 146 21.12 -20.66 20.13
N THR A 147 20.08 -20.04 20.68
CA THR A 147 20.14 -19.20 21.87
C THR A 147 19.05 -19.62 22.85
N ASP A 148 19.26 -19.37 24.13
CA ASP A 148 18.24 -19.59 25.16
C ASP A 148 17.10 -18.55 25.10
N HIS A 149 17.29 -17.50 24.29
CA HIS A 149 16.32 -16.43 24.12
C HIS A 149 15.41 -16.70 22.93
N HIS A 150 14.10 -16.49 23.11
CA HIS A 150 13.12 -16.81 22.07
C HIS A 150 12.53 -15.58 21.36
N SER A 151 12.54 -14.40 22.00
CA SER A 151 11.96 -13.17 21.44
C SER A 151 12.85 -11.97 21.74
N ILE A 152 12.68 -10.92 20.91
CA ILE A 152 13.23 -9.60 21.14
C ILE A 152 12.10 -8.58 21.26
N ILE A 153 12.37 -7.50 21.97
CA ILE A 153 11.53 -6.31 22.01
C ILE A 153 12.37 -5.08 21.71
N TYR A 154 11.84 -4.19 20.92
CA TYR A 154 12.46 -2.89 20.63
C TYR A 154 11.39 -1.80 20.54
N HIS A 155 11.80 -0.56 20.80
CA HIS A 155 10.93 0.61 20.65
C HIS A 155 10.96 1.14 19.20
N GLU A 156 9.89 1.76 18.75
CA GLU A 156 9.83 2.30 17.37
C GLU A 156 10.92 3.34 17.07
N ASP A 157 11.38 4.13 18.05
CA ASP A 157 12.49 5.07 17.91
C ASP A 157 13.85 4.39 17.63
N ASP A 158 13.96 3.11 17.96
CA ASP A 158 15.15 2.31 17.71
C ASP A 158 15.20 1.72 16.29
N LEU A 159 14.20 2.02 15.45
CA LEU A 159 14.24 1.64 14.05
C LEU A 159 15.29 2.46 13.28
N GLY A 160 16.08 1.77 12.47
CA GLY A 160 17.15 2.32 11.66
C GLY A 160 16.71 2.64 10.23
N LYS A 161 17.65 3.16 9.45
CA LYS A 161 17.45 3.68 8.08
C LYS A 161 17.01 2.59 7.10
N CYS A 162 15.99 2.90 6.30
CA CYS A 162 15.62 2.14 5.11
C CYS A 162 15.96 2.97 3.84
N PHE A 163 16.70 2.41 2.87
CA PHE A 163 17.25 3.14 1.72
C PHE A 163 16.34 3.07 0.48
N HIS A 164 16.17 4.22 -0.18
CA HIS A 164 15.74 4.60 -1.54
C HIS A 164 14.71 3.78 -2.33
N VAL A 165 13.60 4.46 -2.68
CA VAL A 165 12.68 4.12 -3.77
C VAL A 165 12.96 5.01 -4.99
N LYS A 166 12.97 4.44 -6.21
CA LYS A 166 13.20 5.18 -7.46
C LYS A 166 11.94 5.89 -7.94
N LYS A 167 12.11 7.08 -8.57
CA LYS A 167 11.06 7.96 -9.09
C LYS A 167 10.19 7.33 -10.16
N SER A 168 8.88 7.45 -10.01
CA SER A 168 7.89 7.27 -11.08
C SER A 168 7.40 8.64 -11.58
N GLY A 169 7.45 8.85 -12.89
CA GLY A 169 7.09 10.13 -13.51
C GLY A 169 5.57 10.31 -13.70
N THR A 170 5.10 11.52 -13.50
CA THR A 170 3.69 11.91 -13.51
C THR A 170 3.27 12.63 -14.78
N ASN A 171 2.04 12.37 -15.28
CA ASN A 171 1.36 13.20 -16.26
C ASN A 171 0.05 13.77 -15.69
N LYS A 172 -0.15 15.08 -15.91
CA LYS A 172 -1.31 15.87 -15.46
C LYS A 172 -2.61 15.42 -16.13
N ALA A 173 -3.67 15.27 -15.33
CA ALA A 173 -5.05 15.20 -15.80
C ALA A 173 -5.92 16.19 -15.07
N GLU A 174 -6.65 17.04 -15.81
CA GLU A 174 -7.59 18.03 -15.33
C GLU A 174 -8.95 17.44 -14.93
N VAL A 175 -9.63 18.13 -14.03
CA VAL A 175 -10.78 17.66 -13.26
C VAL A 175 -12.10 18.08 -13.91
N SER A 176 -13.01 17.13 -14.07
CA SER A 176 -14.45 17.38 -14.28
C SER A 176 -15.21 17.04 -12.98
N ARG A 177 -15.99 17.98 -12.47
CA ARG A 177 -16.84 17.81 -11.29
C ARG A 177 -18.13 17.09 -11.67
N VAL A 178 -18.28 15.86 -11.23
CA VAL A 178 -19.59 15.20 -11.11
C VAL A 178 -19.83 14.97 -9.62
N ARG A 179 -20.86 15.63 -9.07
CA ARG A 179 -21.35 15.33 -7.72
C ARG A 179 -22.07 13.98 -7.78
N ARG A 180 -21.43 12.91 -7.27
CA ARG A 180 -22.11 11.69 -6.86
C ARG A 180 -22.19 11.72 -5.34
N THR A 181 -23.33 11.38 -4.78
CA THR A 181 -23.46 11.03 -3.38
C THR A 181 -22.75 9.69 -3.19
N VAL A 182 -21.73 9.66 -2.34
CA VAL A 182 -20.97 8.44 -2.01
C VAL A 182 -21.77 7.67 -0.97
N ASN A 183 -21.92 6.37 -1.14
CA ASN A 183 -22.54 5.51 -0.14
C ASN A 183 -21.61 5.38 1.09
N GLU A 184 -21.98 5.99 2.20
CA GLU A 184 -21.14 6.06 3.41
C GLU A 184 -20.99 4.68 4.08
N SER A 185 -21.96 3.76 3.95
CA SER A 185 -21.91 2.44 4.57
C SER A 185 -20.90 1.48 3.93
N LYS A 186 -20.50 1.71 2.69
CA LYS A 186 -19.51 0.87 2.01
C LYS A 186 -18.09 1.32 2.33
N THR A 187 -17.52 0.84 3.41
CA THR A 187 -16.21 1.29 3.90
C THR A 187 -15.08 0.30 3.65
N SER A 188 -15.40 -1.00 3.45
CA SER A 188 -14.40 -2.07 3.41
C SER A 188 -13.98 -2.43 1.99
N CYS A 189 -12.68 -2.31 1.71
CA CYS A 189 -12.03 -2.77 0.49
C CYS A 189 -11.55 -4.20 0.67
N LEU A 190 -12.15 -5.17 -0.03
CA LEU A 190 -11.80 -6.58 0.09
C LEU A 190 -10.55 -6.91 -0.71
N LEU A 191 -9.55 -7.44 -0.04
CA LEU A 191 -8.26 -7.79 -0.61
C LEU A 191 -8.16 -9.28 -0.95
N HIS A 192 -7.50 -9.56 -2.08
CA HIS A 192 -6.80 -10.82 -2.29
C HIS A 192 -5.31 -10.63 -2.01
N LEU A 193 -4.74 -11.48 -1.18
CA LEU A 193 -3.30 -11.51 -0.95
C LEU A 193 -2.73 -12.82 -1.51
N HIS A 194 -1.59 -12.70 -2.17
CA HIS A 194 -0.85 -13.83 -2.71
C HIS A 194 0.55 -13.82 -2.12
N THR A 195 1.00 -14.93 -1.57
CA THR A 195 2.38 -15.09 -1.11
C THR A 195 3.10 -16.08 -2.01
N ASP A 196 4.30 -15.72 -2.47
CA ASP A 196 5.13 -16.64 -3.24
C ASP A 196 5.87 -17.64 -2.33
N HIS A 197 6.51 -18.63 -2.94
CA HIS A 197 7.26 -19.67 -2.22
C HIS A 197 8.41 -19.12 -1.36
N LEU A 198 9.01 -17.96 -1.74
CA LEU A 198 10.11 -17.35 -0.96
C LEU A 198 9.56 -16.70 0.30
N TYR A 199 8.38 -16.09 0.22
CA TYR A 199 7.67 -15.56 1.38
C TYR A 199 7.27 -16.70 2.33
N TYR A 200 6.62 -17.74 1.81
CA TYR A 200 6.24 -18.92 2.61
C TYR A 200 7.44 -19.59 3.28
N LYS A 201 8.53 -19.78 2.54
CA LYS A 201 9.78 -20.37 3.09
C LYS A 201 10.32 -19.57 4.28
N ARG A 202 10.08 -18.26 4.34
CA ARG A 202 10.50 -17.40 5.45
C ARG A 202 9.71 -17.69 6.72
N PHE A 203 8.40 -17.88 6.62
CA PHE A 203 7.50 -18.07 7.76
C PHE A 203 7.17 -19.54 8.07
N LYS A 204 7.39 -20.44 7.14
CA LYS A 204 7.32 -21.90 7.24
C LYS A 204 5.93 -22.50 7.43
N THR A 205 4.94 -21.80 8.01
CA THR A 205 3.59 -22.30 8.24
C THR A 205 2.53 -21.32 7.76
N VAL A 206 1.35 -21.83 7.43
CA VAL A 206 0.22 -21.01 6.98
C VAL A 206 -0.25 -20.07 8.09
N GLU A 207 -0.28 -20.56 9.34
CA GLU A 207 -0.67 -19.77 10.51
C GLU A 207 0.28 -18.59 10.74
N ALA A 208 1.60 -18.79 10.55
CA ALA A 208 2.57 -17.71 10.65
C ALA A 208 2.41 -16.68 9.53
N VAL A 209 2.10 -17.12 8.30
CA VAL A 209 1.77 -16.22 7.18
C VAL A 209 0.50 -15.42 7.49
N VAL A 210 -0.54 -16.07 8.00
CA VAL A 210 -1.80 -15.41 8.40
C VAL A 210 -1.55 -14.38 9.50
N ALA A 211 -0.72 -14.72 10.49
CA ALA A 211 -0.36 -13.81 11.58
C ALA A 211 0.36 -12.54 11.07
N GLN A 212 1.28 -12.69 10.12
CA GLN A 212 1.98 -11.54 9.50
C GLN A 212 0.99 -10.65 8.73
N VAL A 213 0.13 -11.26 7.92
CA VAL A 213 -0.90 -10.56 7.16
C VAL A 213 -1.83 -9.77 8.11
N ALA A 214 -2.27 -10.38 9.21
CA ALA A 214 -3.07 -9.71 10.22
C ALA A 214 -2.36 -8.48 10.81
N SER A 215 -1.09 -8.64 11.19
CA SER A 215 -0.24 -7.55 11.71
C SER A 215 -0.12 -6.38 10.72
N TYR A 216 0.09 -6.68 9.42
CA TYR A 216 0.22 -5.63 8.40
C TYR A 216 -1.10 -4.88 8.20
N LEU A 217 -2.19 -5.62 8.05
CA LEU A 217 -3.51 -5.03 7.79
C LEU A 217 -4.00 -4.20 8.99
N ARG A 218 -3.74 -4.66 10.22
CA ARG A 218 -4.11 -3.89 11.40
C ARG A 218 -3.43 -2.52 11.41
N ALA A 219 -2.11 -2.50 11.25
CA ALA A 219 -1.35 -1.25 11.21
C ALA A 219 -1.76 -0.33 10.04
N VAL A 220 -2.08 -0.91 8.88
CA VAL A 220 -2.61 -0.17 7.73
C VAL A 220 -3.95 0.45 8.08
N ASN A 221 -4.87 -0.32 8.65
CA ASN A 221 -6.20 0.18 9.03
C ASN A 221 -6.10 1.28 10.08
N ASP A 222 -5.20 1.16 11.07
CA ASP A 222 -4.95 2.21 12.07
C ASP A 222 -4.46 3.53 11.45
N ILE A 223 -3.74 3.48 10.32
CA ILE A 223 -3.31 4.66 9.57
C ILE A 223 -4.51 5.28 8.82
N PHE A 224 -5.30 4.46 8.13
CA PHE A 224 -6.41 4.93 7.28
C PHE A 224 -7.61 5.40 8.10
N ASP A 225 -7.89 4.79 9.25
CA ASP A 225 -9.01 5.13 10.14
C ASP A 225 -8.91 6.56 10.69
N LYS A 226 -7.70 7.06 10.90
CA LYS A 226 -7.42 8.43 11.37
C LYS A 226 -7.63 9.51 10.31
N VAL A 227 -7.91 9.14 9.06
CA VAL A 227 -7.91 10.07 7.92
C VAL A 227 -9.33 10.41 7.47
N ASP A 228 -9.60 11.70 7.34
CA ASP A 228 -10.78 12.22 6.64
C ASP A 228 -10.39 12.57 5.19
N PHE A 229 -10.86 11.76 4.23
CA PHE A 229 -10.65 11.99 2.80
C PHE A 229 -11.74 12.92 2.23
N ASP A 230 -11.81 14.16 2.72
CA ASP A 230 -12.75 15.19 2.27
C ASP A 230 -14.22 14.71 2.42
N GLY A 231 -14.56 14.30 3.64
CA GLY A 231 -15.86 13.78 4.06
C GLY A 231 -16.01 12.26 3.97
N ILE A 232 -15.07 11.53 3.38
CA ILE A 232 -15.06 10.07 3.35
C ILE A 232 -14.14 9.57 4.45
N LYS A 233 -14.69 8.83 5.42
CA LYS A 233 -13.99 8.30 6.60
C LYS A 233 -14.08 6.78 6.65
N LEU A 234 -13.35 6.18 7.59
CA LEU A 234 -13.41 4.77 7.96
C LEU A 234 -13.13 3.83 6.79
N ILE A 235 -12.25 4.25 5.88
CA ILE A 235 -11.75 3.38 4.83
C ILE A 235 -10.88 2.31 5.49
N ASN A 236 -11.29 1.06 5.35
CA ASN A 236 -10.56 -0.08 5.88
C ASN A 236 -10.35 -1.17 4.83
N PHE A 237 -9.43 -2.07 5.12
CA PHE A 237 -9.05 -3.18 4.26
C PHE A 237 -9.23 -4.49 5.01
N LYS A 238 -9.88 -5.48 4.38
CA LYS A 238 -10.08 -6.82 4.94
C LYS A 238 -9.65 -7.88 3.94
N VAL A 239 -8.96 -8.91 4.41
CA VAL A 239 -8.56 -10.03 3.55
C VAL A 239 -9.75 -10.95 3.33
N LYS A 240 -10.19 -11.08 2.09
CA LYS A 240 -11.20 -12.07 1.68
C LYS A 240 -10.57 -13.39 1.25
N SER A 241 -9.39 -13.32 0.63
CA SER A 241 -8.70 -14.51 0.13
C SER A 241 -7.18 -14.35 0.28
N LEU A 242 -6.54 -15.39 0.78
CA LEU A 242 -5.09 -15.48 0.88
C LEU A 242 -4.63 -16.74 0.13
N ARG A 243 -3.82 -16.58 -0.92
CA ARG A 243 -3.17 -17.70 -1.59
C ARG A 243 -1.76 -17.88 -1.03
N VAL A 244 -1.47 -19.08 -0.55
CA VAL A 244 -0.14 -19.44 -0.03
C VAL A 244 0.48 -20.45 -0.99
N ARG A 245 1.69 -20.15 -1.47
CA ARG A 245 2.50 -21.02 -2.32
C ARG A 245 3.69 -21.54 -1.54
N ASP A 246 3.84 -22.83 -1.44
CA ASP A 246 4.95 -23.51 -0.74
C ASP A 246 6.00 -24.07 -1.70
N THR A 247 5.66 -24.24 -2.98
CA THR A 247 6.58 -24.67 -4.04
C THR A 247 6.93 -23.52 -4.99
N ASN A 248 8.01 -23.70 -5.75
CA ASN A 248 8.40 -22.77 -6.80
C ASN A 248 7.30 -22.67 -7.85
N ASP A 249 6.84 -21.46 -8.11
CA ASP A 249 5.95 -21.19 -9.22
C ASP A 249 6.76 -21.22 -10.54
N PRO A 250 6.45 -22.11 -11.49
CA PRO A 250 7.17 -22.18 -12.76
C PRO A 250 7.05 -20.90 -13.60
N LEU A 251 6.06 -20.05 -13.31
CA LEU A 251 5.85 -18.77 -13.98
C LEU A 251 6.68 -17.62 -13.38
N THR A 252 7.33 -17.85 -12.23
CA THR A 252 8.15 -16.82 -11.56
C THR A 252 9.58 -17.28 -11.42
N PRO A 253 10.48 -16.94 -12.35
CA PRO A 253 11.91 -17.22 -12.27
C PRO A 253 12.51 -16.75 -10.95
N LEU A 254 13.59 -17.39 -10.50
CA LEU A 254 14.27 -17.04 -9.25
C LEU A 254 14.72 -15.56 -9.24
N TYR A 255 15.13 -15.06 -10.40
CA TYR A 255 15.57 -13.68 -10.63
C TYR A 255 14.60 -12.99 -11.59
N ILE A 256 13.72 -12.18 -11.06
CA ILE A 256 12.75 -11.39 -11.84
C ILE A 256 12.66 -9.98 -11.24
N GLY A 257 12.71 -8.95 -12.09
CA GLY A 257 12.55 -7.57 -11.65
C GLY A 257 11.14 -7.29 -11.11
N PRO A 258 10.98 -6.30 -10.22
CA PRO A 258 9.70 -6.03 -9.55
C PRO A 258 8.61 -5.61 -10.53
N GLU A 259 8.92 -4.83 -11.56
CA GLU A 259 7.98 -4.40 -12.59
C GLU A 259 7.47 -5.58 -13.43
N LYS A 260 8.37 -6.49 -13.81
CA LYS A 260 7.99 -7.69 -14.58
C LYS A 260 7.15 -8.62 -13.73
N LEU A 261 7.51 -8.81 -12.44
CA LEU A 261 6.73 -9.62 -11.52
C LEU A 261 5.32 -9.06 -11.31
N LEU A 262 5.20 -7.75 -11.10
CA LEU A 262 3.90 -7.08 -11.00
C LEU A 262 3.10 -7.23 -12.31
N SER A 263 3.75 -7.10 -13.46
CA SER A 263 3.09 -7.29 -14.77
C SER A 263 2.52 -8.69 -14.90
N LEU A 264 3.31 -9.74 -14.61
CA LEU A 264 2.85 -11.14 -14.65
C LEU A 264 1.72 -11.41 -13.67
N PHE A 265 1.82 -10.88 -12.44
CA PHE A 265 0.75 -11.00 -11.46
C PHE A 265 -0.54 -10.33 -11.93
N SER A 266 -0.42 -9.21 -12.65
CA SER A 266 -1.56 -8.47 -13.21
C SER A 266 -2.24 -9.18 -14.38
N GLU A 267 -1.63 -10.17 -15.04
CA GLU A 267 -2.25 -10.93 -16.14
C GLU A 267 -3.44 -11.77 -15.67
N GLN A 268 -3.50 -12.09 -14.40
CA GLN A 268 -4.63 -12.83 -13.82
C GLN A 268 -5.85 -11.93 -13.63
N ASN A 269 -7.04 -12.54 -13.63
CA ASN A 269 -8.29 -11.81 -13.41
C ASN A 269 -8.56 -11.58 -11.91
N TRP A 270 -8.34 -10.37 -11.45
CA TRP A 270 -8.58 -9.94 -10.07
C TRP A 270 -9.85 -9.07 -9.92
N GLY A 271 -10.73 -9.05 -10.92
CA GLY A 271 -11.93 -8.20 -10.95
C GLY A 271 -12.93 -8.43 -9.82
N ASN A 272 -12.86 -9.58 -9.13
CA ASN A 272 -13.71 -9.92 -7.97
C ASN A 272 -13.23 -9.29 -6.65
N PHE A 273 -12.10 -8.63 -6.65
CA PHE A 273 -11.51 -8.00 -5.47
C PHE A 273 -11.34 -6.51 -5.68
N CYS A 274 -11.45 -5.76 -4.60
CA CYS A 274 -11.15 -4.35 -4.62
C CYS A 274 -9.69 -4.12 -5.04
N LEU A 275 -8.76 -4.85 -4.43
CA LEU A 275 -7.33 -4.88 -4.77
C LEU A 275 -6.77 -6.29 -4.59
N SER A 276 -5.65 -6.57 -5.26
CA SER A 276 -4.88 -7.81 -5.10
C SER A 276 -3.40 -7.50 -4.97
N TYR A 277 -2.73 -8.06 -3.96
CA TYR A 277 -1.33 -7.78 -3.65
C TYR A 277 -0.51 -9.06 -3.57
N LEU A 278 0.68 -9.01 -4.16
CA LEU A 278 1.68 -10.07 -4.06
C LEU A 278 2.71 -9.71 -2.98
N LEU A 279 2.88 -10.60 -2.01
CA LEU A 279 3.90 -10.51 -0.97
C LEU A 279 5.05 -11.46 -1.32
N THR A 280 6.27 -10.97 -1.32
CA THR A 280 7.47 -11.74 -1.69
C THR A 280 8.63 -11.49 -0.73
N ASN A 281 9.56 -12.45 -0.67
CA ASN A 281 10.84 -12.28 0.01
C ASN A 281 12.00 -12.14 -1.00
N ARG A 282 11.77 -11.36 -2.08
CA ARG A 282 12.80 -11.04 -3.09
C ARG A 282 13.46 -9.71 -2.77
N ASP A 283 14.76 -9.64 -2.97
CA ASP A 283 15.53 -8.41 -2.80
C ASP A 283 15.55 -7.61 -4.11
N TYR A 284 15.07 -6.39 -4.04
CA TYR A 284 15.04 -5.47 -5.18
C TYR A 284 15.92 -4.23 -4.97
N SER A 285 16.92 -4.34 -4.10
CA SER A 285 17.99 -3.35 -3.90
C SER A 285 17.46 -1.92 -3.72
N GLY A 286 16.49 -1.76 -2.82
CA GLY A 286 15.91 -0.47 -2.46
C GLY A 286 14.45 -0.26 -2.90
N VAL A 287 13.92 -1.07 -3.82
CA VAL A 287 12.49 -1.05 -4.16
C VAL A 287 11.75 -1.96 -3.19
N LEU A 288 10.89 -1.38 -2.34
CA LEU A 288 10.16 -2.10 -1.31
C LEU A 288 8.75 -2.49 -1.74
N GLY A 289 8.16 -1.75 -2.67
CA GLY A 289 6.84 -2.01 -3.21
C GLY A 289 6.62 -1.37 -4.57
N LEU A 290 5.56 -1.80 -5.24
CA LEU A 290 5.05 -1.23 -6.49
C LEU A 290 3.55 -1.45 -6.56
N ALA A 291 2.79 -0.45 -6.98
CA ALA A 291 1.36 -0.60 -7.25
C ALA A 291 0.92 0.20 -8.48
N TRP A 292 -0.16 -0.24 -9.11
CA TRP A 292 -0.82 0.54 -10.14
C TRP A 292 -1.59 1.69 -9.50
N GLU A 293 -1.28 2.91 -9.94
CA GLU A 293 -1.90 4.13 -9.43
C GLU A 293 -3.39 4.19 -9.77
N GLY A 294 -4.21 4.53 -8.77
CA GLY A 294 -5.65 4.76 -8.92
C GLY A 294 -5.93 5.93 -9.86
N LYS A 295 -6.82 5.69 -10.85
CA LYS A 295 -7.21 6.70 -11.83
C LYS A 295 -8.73 6.85 -11.87
N THR A 296 -9.19 8.02 -12.29
CA THR A 296 -10.63 8.33 -12.44
C THR A 296 -11.34 7.48 -13.50
N SER A 297 -10.58 6.81 -14.36
CA SER A 297 -11.08 5.83 -15.33
C SER A 297 -11.35 4.47 -14.67
N ASN A 298 -12.06 3.58 -15.35
CA ASN A 298 -12.40 2.25 -14.83
C ASN A 298 -11.20 1.29 -14.71
N TRP A 299 -9.99 1.74 -14.97
CA TRP A 299 -8.76 0.98 -14.89
C TRP A 299 -7.65 1.78 -14.17
N GLY A 300 -6.80 1.05 -13.45
CA GLY A 300 -5.78 1.59 -12.54
C GLY A 300 -6.29 1.76 -11.10
N GLY A 301 -5.62 1.09 -10.16
CA GLY A 301 -5.93 1.10 -8.73
C GLY A 301 -7.25 0.43 -8.36
N ILE A 302 -7.86 0.91 -7.27
CA ILE A 302 -9.09 0.32 -6.71
C ILE A 302 -10.18 0.10 -7.74
N CYS A 303 -10.94 -1.00 -7.59
CA CYS A 303 -12.11 -1.36 -8.40
C CYS A 303 -11.82 -1.49 -9.90
N SER A 304 -10.57 -1.68 -10.31
CA SER A 304 -10.25 -1.85 -11.72
C SER A 304 -10.67 -3.22 -12.22
N GLN A 305 -11.27 -3.24 -13.40
CA GLN A 305 -11.72 -4.47 -14.06
C GLN A 305 -10.57 -5.10 -14.86
N HIS A 306 -10.64 -6.41 -15.03
CA HIS A 306 -9.74 -7.13 -15.94
C HIS A 306 -10.00 -6.66 -17.38
N THR A 307 -8.99 -6.07 -18.03
CA THR A 307 -9.16 -5.32 -19.29
C THR A 307 -8.18 -5.80 -20.34
N ILE A 308 -8.61 -5.78 -21.62
CA ILE A 308 -7.75 -6.08 -22.75
C ILE A 308 -7.10 -4.76 -23.24
N PHE A 309 -5.79 -4.75 -23.33
CA PHE A 309 -5.01 -3.61 -23.80
C PHE A 309 -4.76 -3.63 -25.31
N ARG A 310 -4.15 -2.57 -25.85
CA ARG A 310 -3.88 -2.37 -27.27
C ARG A 310 -3.04 -3.49 -27.91
N ASP A 311 -2.11 -4.03 -27.14
CA ASP A 311 -1.22 -5.13 -27.52
C ASP A 311 -1.90 -6.50 -27.50
N GLY A 312 -3.17 -6.55 -27.09
CA GLY A 312 -3.94 -7.78 -26.91
C GLY A 312 -3.73 -8.45 -25.56
N GLN A 313 -2.83 -7.95 -24.70
CA GLN A 313 -2.66 -8.45 -23.34
C GLN A 313 -3.88 -8.14 -22.49
N ARG A 314 -4.21 -9.06 -21.60
CA ARG A 314 -5.24 -8.89 -20.58
C ARG A 314 -4.57 -8.63 -19.26
N SER A 315 -5.00 -7.60 -18.55
CA SER A 315 -4.45 -7.29 -17.22
C SER A 315 -5.48 -6.68 -16.29
N SER A 316 -5.29 -6.95 -15.01
CA SER A 316 -5.99 -6.34 -13.88
C SER A 316 -5.09 -5.31 -13.24
N LEU A 317 -5.41 -4.03 -13.37
CA LEU A 317 -4.59 -2.95 -12.83
C LEU A 317 -5.01 -2.52 -11.40
N ASN A 318 -5.69 -3.41 -10.69
CA ASN A 318 -5.95 -3.32 -9.25
C ASN A 318 -4.96 -4.16 -8.44
N THR A 319 -3.69 -4.16 -8.87
CA THR A 319 -2.64 -5.00 -8.27
C THR A 319 -1.47 -4.21 -7.74
N GLY A 320 -0.78 -4.80 -6.76
CA GLY A 320 0.45 -4.30 -6.17
C GLY A 320 1.38 -5.43 -5.75
N LEU A 321 2.61 -5.08 -5.42
CA LEU A 321 3.69 -5.95 -4.98
C LEU A 321 4.37 -5.33 -3.76
N ILE A 322 4.69 -6.16 -2.77
CA ILE A 322 5.45 -5.75 -1.56
C ILE A 322 6.50 -6.80 -1.27
N THR A 323 7.73 -6.37 -1.01
CA THR A 323 8.79 -7.26 -0.52
C THR A 323 9.07 -7.04 0.95
N ILE A 324 9.48 -8.14 1.63
CA ILE A 324 9.89 -8.13 3.04
C ILE A 324 11.41 -8.16 3.21
N GLN A 325 12.18 -8.01 2.12
CA GLN A 325 13.63 -8.04 2.13
C GLN A 325 14.22 -6.83 1.40
N ASN A 326 15.32 -6.30 1.91
CA ASN A 326 16.06 -5.22 1.29
C ASN A 326 17.55 -5.33 1.58
N TYR A 327 18.39 -5.27 0.53
CA TYR A 327 19.87 -5.45 0.61
C TYR A 327 20.29 -6.70 1.40
N GLY A 328 19.63 -7.83 1.13
CA GLY A 328 19.89 -9.11 1.77
C GLY A 328 19.41 -9.22 3.23
N GLN A 329 18.72 -8.20 3.75
CA GLN A 329 18.26 -8.14 5.13
C GLN A 329 16.73 -8.18 5.22
N PHE A 330 16.20 -8.90 6.20
CA PHE A 330 14.78 -8.89 6.52
C PHE A 330 14.38 -7.53 7.08
N LEU A 331 13.24 -7.01 6.61
CA LEU A 331 12.69 -5.75 7.06
C LEU A 331 11.86 -5.94 8.34
N PRO A 332 12.04 -5.10 9.37
CA PRO A 332 11.14 -5.08 10.51
C PRO A 332 9.68 -4.84 10.09
N PRO A 333 8.69 -5.43 10.79
CA PRO A 333 7.28 -5.33 10.42
C PRO A 333 6.78 -3.90 10.19
N ARG A 334 7.24 -2.93 10.98
CA ARG A 334 6.85 -1.53 10.81
C ARG A 334 7.19 -0.97 9.43
N HIS A 335 8.34 -1.32 8.87
CA HIS A 335 8.72 -0.89 7.52
C HIS A 335 7.81 -1.50 6.46
N ILE A 336 7.44 -2.78 6.63
CA ILE A 336 6.53 -3.49 5.71
C ILE A 336 5.12 -2.89 5.79
N GLN A 337 4.65 -2.58 7.00
CA GLN A 337 3.35 -1.94 7.27
C GLN A 337 3.26 -0.56 6.58
N LEU A 338 4.29 0.28 6.74
CA LEU A 338 4.36 1.59 6.10
C LEU A 338 4.45 1.47 4.58
N THR A 339 5.24 0.51 4.07
CA THR A 339 5.31 0.23 2.63
C THR A 339 3.95 -0.19 2.10
N MET A 340 3.24 -1.08 2.80
CA MET A 340 1.90 -1.51 2.39
C MET A 340 0.91 -0.34 2.38
N ALA A 341 0.93 0.51 3.40
CA ALA A 341 0.08 1.71 3.44
C ALA A 341 0.40 2.68 2.30
N HIS A 342 1.69 2.84 1.95
CA HIS A 342 2.16 3.65 0.83
C HIS A 342 1.64 3.11 -0.53
N GLU A 343 1.82 1.82 -0.80
CA GLU A 343 1.37 1.21 -2.06
C GLU A 343 -0.16 1.22 -2.18
N LEU A 344 -0.88 1.04 -1.07
CA LEU A 344 -2.34 1.22 -1.03
C LEU A 344 -2.73 2.67 -1.31
N GLY A 345 -1.95 3.65 -0.83
CA GLY A 345 -2.11 5.06 -1.17
C GLY A 345 -2.03 5.29 -2.68
N HIS A 346 -1.06 4.67 -3.38
CA HIS A 346 -0.99 4.69 -4.84
C HIS A 346 -2.21 4.04 -5.49
N SER A 347 -2.62 2.87 -5.02
CA SER A 347 -3.81 2.20 -5.52
C SER A 347 -5.09 3.00 -5.32
N LEU A 348 -5.14 3.88 -4.32
CA LEU A 348 -6.22 4.84 -4.08
C LEU A 348 -6.04 6.16 -4.87
N GLY A 349 -4.97 6.32 -5.64
CA GLY A 349 -4.74 7.44 -6.55
C GLY A 349 -3.85 8.56 -6.03
N SER A 350 -3.12 8.35 -4.95
CA SER A 350 -2.13 9.32 -4.49
C SER A 350 -0.85 9.23 -5.34
N PRO A 351 -0.36 10.33 -5.89
CA PRO A 351 1.01 10.41 -6.38
C PRO A 351 1.99 10.51 -5.20
N HIS A 352 3.29 10.52 -5.49
CA HIS A 352 4.30 10.88 -4.49
C HIS A 352 4.16 12.34 -4.04
N ASP A 353 4.54 12.62 -2.78
CA ASP A 353 4.53 13.95 -2.16
C ASP A 353 5.73 14.82 -2.60
N GLU A 354 6.14 14.71 -3.88
CA GLU A 354 7.18 15.53 -4.47
C GLU A 354 6.83 15.96 -5.92
N GLY A 355 7.53 16.95 -6.42
CA GLY A 355 7.41 17.41 -7.81
C GLY A 355 6.21 18.32 -8.09
N SER A 356 5.84 18.44 -9.38
CA SER A 356 4.87 19.43 -9.85
C SER A 356 3.44 19.23 -9.38
N ASN A 357 3.09 18.06 -8.87
CA ASN A 357 1.71 17.70 -8.47
C ASN A 357 1.39 18.07 -7.02
N CYS A 358 2.34 17.93 -6.12
CA CYS A 358 2.16 18.18 -4.69
C CYS A 358 3.05 19.31 -4.12
N GLY A 359 3.94 19.89 -4.93
CA GLY A 359 4.95 20.82 -4.44
C GLY A 359 6.01 20.12 -3.60
N ASP A 360 6.92 20.90 -3.05
CA ASP A 360 7.94 20.38 -2.13
C ASP A 360 7.38 20.37 -0.70
N LEU A 361 6.68 19.29 -0.34
CA LEU A 361 6.25 18.99 1.03
C LEU A 361 7.38 18.35 1.87
N GLY A 362 8.59 18.27 1.29
CA GLY A 362 9.72 17.50 1.82
C GLY A 362 10.33 18.00 3.11
N SER A 363 9.89 19.15 3.66
CA SER A 363 10.46 19.71 4.89
C SER A 363 9.40 20.43 5.72
N SER A 364 8.50 19.70 6.34
CA SER A 364 7.54 20.27 7.28
C SER A 364 8.14 20.48 8.68
N GLY A 365 9.14 21.36 8.76
CA GLY A 365 9.56 21.95 10.04
C GLY A 365 9.89 20.97 11.18
N GLY A 366 10.63 19.88 10.91
CA GLY A 366 11.03 18.91 11.95
C GLY A 366 10.06 17.79 12.23
N LYS A 367 8.82 17.80 11.68
CA LYS A 367 7.82 16.75 11.86
C LYS A 367 7.99 15.52 10.93
N GLY A 368 8.98 15.57 10.04
CA GLY A 368 9.27 14.49 9.10
C GLY A 368 8.45 14.56 7.81
N ARG A 369 8.73 13.63 6.92
CA ARG A 369 8.07 13.48 5.61
C ARG A 369 6.78 12.68 5.76
N TYR A 370 5.80 12.96 4.91
CA TYR A 370 4.55 12.22 4.89
C TYR A 370 4.70 10.84 4.25
N LEU A 371 3.72 9.98 4.47
CA LEU A 371 3.69 8.58 4.03
C LEU A 371 3.95 8.40 2.52
N MET A 372 3.41 9.28 1.67
CA MET A 372 3.58 9.17 0.21
C MET A 372 4.86 9.82 -0.32
N PHE A 373 5.84 10.10 0.54
CA PHE A 373 7.15 10.51 0.08
C PHE A 373 7.88 9.33 -0.60
N PRO A 374 8.56 9.53 -1.76
CA PRO A 374 9.09 8.43 -2.58
C PRO A 374 10.27 7.66 -1.95
N GLN A 375 10.77 8.11 -0.84
CA GLN A 375 11.86 7.47 -0.11
C GLN A 375 11.42 7.15 1.30
N ALA A 376 11.69 5.94 1.77
CA ALA A 376 11.52 5.60 3.16
C ALA A 376 12.36 6.55 4.05
N THR A 377 11.79 6.99 5.16
CA THR A 377 12.42 8.00 6.02
C THR A 377 13.44 7.38 6.96
N ASP A 378 14.44 8.17 7.31
CA ASP A 378 15.59 7.73 8.12
C ASP A 378 15.29 7.67 9.63
N GLU A 379 14.20 8.29 10.07
CA GLU A 379 13.81 8.44 11.47
C GLU A 379 12.30 8.31 11.62
N VAL A 380 11.84 7.76 12.74
CA VAL A 380 10.41 7.77 13.09
C VAL A 380 10.04 9.19 13.50
N ARG A 381 9.15 9.83 12.75
CA ARG A 381 8.67 11.18 13.00
C ARG A 381 7.16 11.25 12.83
N GLU A 382 6.57 12.29 13.41
CA GLU A 382 5.12 12.48 13.51
C GLU A 382 4.34 12.33 12.19
N ASN A 383 4.93 12.64 11.03
CA ASN A 383 4.23 12.58 9.73
C ASN A 383 4.47 11.30 8.95
N ASN A 384 5.34 10.40 9.39
CA ASN A 384 5.74 9.25 8.58
C ASN A 384 4.62 8.23 8.33
N ASP A 385 3.63 8.20 9.19
CA ASP A 385 2.43 7.37 9.07
C ASP A 385 1.17 8.18 8.73
N LYS A 386 1.31 9.42 8.23
CA LYS A 386 0.19 10.28 7.85
C LYS A 386 0.20 10.58 6.36
N PHE A 387 -0.99 10.70 5.78
CA PHE A 387 -1.15 11.25 4.43
C PHE A 387 -1.04 12.77 4.44
N SER A 388 -0.36 13.31 3.44
CA SER A 388 -0.31 14.75 3.22
C SER A 388 -1.66 15.31 2.76
N PRO A 389 -1.91 16.62 2.91
CA PRO A 389 -3.10 17.26 2.34
C PRO A 389 -3.23 17.06 0.82
N CYS A 390 -2.11 16.94 0.11
CA CYS A 390 -2.07 16.63 -1.32
C CYS A 390 -2.57 15.20 -1.59
N SER A 391 -2.03 14.21 -0.87
CA SER A 391 -2.42 12.82 -0.98
C SER A 391 -3.92 12.64 -0.66
N ILE A 392 -4.40 13.24 0.43
CA ILE A 392 -5.81 13.22 0.83
C ILE A 392 -6.71 13.73 -0.29
N LYS A 393 -6.36 14.85 -0.94
CA LYS A 393 -7.13 15.42 -2.05
C LYS A 393 -7.18 14.50 -3.27
N HIS A 394 -6.08 13.82 -3.61
CA HIS A 394 -6.03 12.89 -4.74
C HIS A 394 -6.84 11.62 -4.45
N ILE A 395 -6.67 11.04 -3.27
CA ILE A 395 -7.39 9.85 -2.81
C ILE A 395 -8.89 10.13 -2.75
N SER A 396 -9.31 11.24 -2.13
CA SER A 396 -10.72 11.68 -2.06
C SER A 396 -11.39 11.69 -3.43
N LYS A 397 -10.69 12.19 -4.45
CA LYS A 397 -11.22 12.25 -5.82
C LYS A 397 -11.49 10.86 -6.40
N ILE A 398 -10.60 9.89 -6.16
CA ILE A 398 -10.77 8.52 -6.64
C ILE A 398 -11.88 7.80 -5.86
N LEU A 399 -11.88 7.94 -4.53
CA LEU A 399 -12.93 7.36 -3.68
C LEU A 399 -14.32 7.83 -4.09
N LYS A 400 -14.51 9.13 -4.31
CA LYS A 400 -15.79 9.72 -4.78
C LYS A 400 -16.29 9.14 -6.10
N GLN A 401 -15.43 8.57 -6.91
CA GLN A 401 -15.79 8.04 -8.23
C GLN A 401 -15.92 6.52 -8.27
N LYS A 402 -15.11 5.81 -7.48
CA LYS A 402 -14.92 4.36 -7.65
C LYS A 402 -15.34 3.54 -6.44
N LYS A 403 -15.35 4.13 -5.23
CA LYS A 403 -15.58 3.41 -3.98
C LYS A 403 -16.84 2.53 -4.04
N ASP A 404 -17.95 3.08 -4.50
CA ASP A 404 -19.24 2.37 -4.52
C ASP A 404 -19.28 1.16 -5.47
N ASN A 405 -18.30 1.04 -6.39
CA ASN A 405 -18.27 -0.04 -7.38
C ASN A 405 -17.76 -1.36 -6.80
N CYS A 406 -16.88 -1.34 -5.78
CA CYS A 406 -16.27 -2.56 -5.26
C CYS A 406 -16.05 -2.60 -3.74
N PHE A 407 -16.28 -1.49 -3.02
CA PHE A 407 -16.29 -1.54 -1.57
C PHE A 407 -17.58 -2.19 -1.08
N VAL A 408 -17.48 -2.86 0.04
CA VAL A 408 -18.62 -3.52 0.69
C VAL A 408 -18.91 -2.87 2.04
N VAL A 409 -20.08 -3.14 2.59
CA VAL A 409 -20.41 -2.82 3.98
C VAL A 409 -19.55 -3.68 4.90
N SER A 410 -19.13 -3.15 6.04
CA SER A 410 -18.40 -3.93 7.06
C SER A 410 -19.22 -5.17 7.45
N ASP A 411 -18.54 -6.28 7.71
CA ASP A 411 -19.16 -7.56 8.06
C ASP A 411 -19.15 -7.84 9.57
N GLN A 412 -18.62 -6.92 10.35
CA GLN A 412 -18.56 -6.97 11.80
C GLN A 412 -18.98 -5.62 12.39
N PRO A 413 -19.89 -5.61 13.38
CA PRO A 413 -20.25 -4.38 14.07
C PRO A 413 -19.04 -3.88 14.86
N ILE A 414 -18.70 -2.62 14.70
CA ILE A 414 -17.58 -1.96 15.37
C ILE A 414 -18.09 -0.64 15.95
N CYS A 415 -18.41 -0.64 17.23
CA CYS A 415 -18.78 0.61 17.89
C CYS A 415 -17.64 1.63 17.80
N GLY A 416 -17.94 2.81 17.27
CA GLY A 416 -16.98 3.88 17.04
C GLY A 416 -16.61 4.10 15.57
N ASN A 417 -17.20 3.33 14.67
CA ASN A 417 -16.98 3.44 13.24
C ASN A 417 -17.93 4.44 12.54
N HIS A 418 -18.82 5.10 13.27
CA HIS A 418 -19.87 6.01 12.80
C HIS A 418 -20.96 5.37 11.93
N ILE A 419 -21.03 4.06 11.86
CA ILE A 419 -22.05 3.28 11.15
C ILE A 419 -22.85 2.54 12.21
N VAL A 420 -24.14 2.69 12.20
CA VAL A 420 -25.02 1.94 13.12
C VAL A 420 -25.20 0.55 12.56
N GLU A 421 -24.63 -0.45 13.24
CA GLU A 421 -24.59 -1.85 12.84
C GLU A 421 -25.54 -2.71 13.70
N GLU A 422 -25.67 -3.98 13.36
CA GLU A 422 -26.54 -4.90 14.11
C GLU A 422 -26.08 -5.03 15.57
N GLY A 423 -26.93 -4.68 16.50
CA GLY A 423 -26.63 -4.65 17.94
C GLY A 423 -26.29 -3.25 18.49
N GLU A 424 -26.25 -2.23 17.64
CA GLU A 424 -26.05 -0.84 18.03
C GLU A 424 -27.33 -0.05 17.88
N GLU A 425 -27.59 0.89 18.78
CA GLU A 425 -28.68 1.85 18.64
C GLU A 425 -28.25 3.12 17.93
N CYS A 426 -26.96 3.46 18.01
CA CYS A 426 -26.37 4.63 17.36
C CYS A 426 -24.86 4.52 17.37
N ASP A 427 -24.15 5.25 16.52
CA ASP A 427 -22.70 5.34 16.55
C ASP A 427 -22.21 6.76 16.23
N VAL A 428 -21.54 7.38 17.18
CA VAL A 428 -20.98 8.74 17.09
C VAL A 428 -19.45 8.76 17.13
N GLY A 429 -18.83 7.59 16.96
CA GLY A 429 -17.39 7.45 17.05
C GLY A 429 -16.87 7.72 18.45
N GLN A 430 -15.75 8.40 18.54
CA GLN A 430 -15.12 8.83 19.80
C GLN A 430 -15.71 10.14 20.36
N ASN A 431 -16.80 10.65 19.82
CA ASN A 431 -17.37 11.95 20.24
C ASN A 431 -18.13 11.84 21.56
N SER A 432 -17.45 11.98 22.68
CA SER A 432 -18.03 11.97 24.03
C SER A 432 -19.01 13.14 24.31
N THR A 433 -19.01 14.20 23.48
CA THR A 433 -19.89 15.37 23.62
C THR A 433 -21.22 15.26 22.88
N ASP A 434 -21.47 14.15 22.17
CA ASP A 434 -22.74 13.95 21.46
C ASP A 434 -23.93 13.98 22.42
N LEU A 435 -25.04 14.58 21.97
CA LEU A 435 -26.24 14.75 22.80
C LEU A 435 -27.15 13.53 22.83
N CYS A 436 -27.08 12.69 21.79
CA CYS A 436 -28.02 11.60 21.53
C CYS A 436 -27.48 10.22 21.91
N CYS A 437 -26.20 10.01 21.68
CA CYS A 437 -25.56 8.70 21.72
C CYS A 437 -24.37 8.66 22.66
N TYR A 438 -24.16 7.52 23.29
CA TYR A 438 -22.92 7.23 24.00
C TYR A 438 -21.80 6.90 23.00
N SER A 439 -20.63 7.50 23.18
CA SER A 439 -19.47 7.28 22.28
C SER A 439 -18.81 5.94 22.55
N ALA A 440 -17.94 5.52 21.62
CA ALA A 440 -17.10 4.34 21.78
C ALA A 440 -16.05 4.46 22.91
N ALA A 441 -15.83 5.67 23.45
CA ALA A 441 -14.97 5.89 24.61
C ALA A 441 -15.62 5.50 25.95
N GLU A 442 -16.93 5.23 25.96
CA GLU A 442 -17.67 4.82 27.14
C GLU A 442 -17.44 3.32 27.47
N PRO A 443 -17.75 2.85 28.71
CA PRO A 443 -17.57 1.46 29.07
C PRO A 443 -18.34 0.48 28.18
N VAL A 444 -17.77 -0.69 27.97
CA VAL A 444 -18.41 -1.79 27.22
C VAL A 444 -19.78 -2.12 27.83
N GLY A 445 -20.82 -2.12 26.97
CA GLY A 445 -22.22 -2.33 27.37
C GLY A 445 -23.06 -1.04 27.50
N VAL A 446 -22.42 0.14 27.44
CA VAL A 446 -23.12 1.43 27.38
C VAL A 446 -22.82 2.13 26.07
N GLN A 447 -21.64 1.90 25.51
CA GLN A 447 -21.20 2.46 24.23
C GLN A 447 -22.18 2.12 23.08
N CYS A 448 -22.32 3.04 22.13
CA CYS A 448 -23.19 2.91 20.96
C CYS A 448 -24.68 2.66 21.26
N HIS A 449 -25.13 3.10 22.44
CA HIS A 449 -26.54 3.14 22.82
C HIS A 449 -27.04 4.56 22.95
N LEU A 450 -28.34 4.77 22.77
CA LEU A 450 -28.98 6.06 22.97
C LEU A 450 -28.90 6.50 24.44
N LYS A 451 -28.67 7.78 24.67
CA LYS A 451 -28.69 8.36 26.01
C LYS A 451 -30.11 8.36 26.59
N PRO A 452 -30.29 8.26 27.89
CA PRO A 452 -31.60 8.24 28.53
C PRO A 452 -32.50 9.38 28.07
N GLY A 453 -33.74 9.05 27.68
CA GLY A 453 -34.74 10.01 27.21
C GLY A 453 -34.56 10.50 25.77
N LYS A 454 -33.65 9.91 25.01
CA LYS A 454 -33.49 10.18 23.56
C LYS A 454 -34.20 9.09 22.76
N VAL A 455 -34.83 9.49 21.65
CA VAL A 455 -35.61 8.56 20.82
C VAL A 455 -34.90 8.17 19.52
N CYS A 456 -33.90 8.94 19.13
CA CYS A 456 -33.06 8.64 17.95
C CYS A 456 -31.73 9.40 18.01
N SER A 457 -30.82 9.03 17.11
CA SER A 457 -29.60 9.77 16.80
C SER A 457 -29.58 10.14 15.30
N PRO A 458 -29.06 11.32 14.92
CA PRO A 458 -28.85 11.68 13.51
C PRO A 458 -27.98 10.69 12.73
N ARG A 459 -27.26 9.80 13.43
CA ARG A 459 -26.47 8.73 12.82
C ARG A 459 -27.31 7.54 12.37
N GLN A 460 -28.48 7.32 12.96
CA GLN A 460 -29.40 6.27 12.51
C GLN A 460 -30.04 6.58 11.16
N GLY A 461 -30.19 7.87 10.82
CA GLY A 461 -30.75 8.27 9.52
C GLY A 461 -31.18 9.73 9.42
N LEU A 462 -31.53 10.11 8.21
CA LEU A 462 -31.85 11.49 7.84
C LEU A 462 -33.13 12.02 8.48
N CYS A 463 -34.00 11.16 9.03
CA CYS A 463 -35.24 11.53 9.68
C CYS A 463 -35.12 11.70 11.20
N CYS A 464 -33.88 11.74 11.75
CA CYS A 464 -33.63 12.20 13.10
C CYS A 464 -33.02 13.60 13.13
N GLY A 465 -33.55 14.47 13.99
CA GLY A 465 -33.06 15.83 14.20
C GLY A 465 -31.86 15.88 15.17
N LYS A 466 -31.13 16.99 15.15
CA LYS A 466 -30.01 17.24 16.09
C LYS A 466 -30.42 17.31 17.57
N ASN A 467 -31.73 17.44 17.83
CA ASN A 467 -32.34 17.45 19.16
C ASN A 467 -32.62 16.01 19.67
N CYS A 468 -32.26 14.96 18.90
CA CYS A 468 -32.49 13.54 19.19
C CYS A 468 -34.00 13.16 19.16
N GLU A 469 -34.77 13.83 18.31
CA GLU A 469 -36.20 13.59 18.07
C GLU A 469 -36.43 13.31 16.60
N PHE A 470 -37.50 12.57 16.27
CA PHE A 470 -37.88 12.34 14.88
C PHE A 470 -38.27 13.65 14.19
N LYS A 471 -37.87 13.81 12.95
CA LYS A 471 -38.33 14.89 12.11
C LYS A 471 -39.82 14.72 11.80
N PRO A 472 -40.57 15.80 11.64
CA PRO A 472 -42.01 15.75 11.31
C PRO A 472 -42.29 14.94 10.05
N ALA A 473 -43.43 14.26 10.00
CA ALA A 473 -43.92 13.64 8.79
C ALA A 473 -44.09 14.70 7.67
N GLY A 474 -43.75 14.33 6.44
CA GLY A 474 -43.77 15.23 5.28
C GLY A 474 -42.46 16.03 5.10
N GLN A 475 -41.49 15.90 5.97
CA GLN A 475 -40.19 16.53 5.75
C GLN A 475 -39.34 15.70 4.78
N MET A 476 -38.97 16.29 3.65
CA MET A 476 -38.14 15.65 2.63
C MET A 476 -36.81 15.13 3.21
N CYS A 477 -36.48 13.87 2.94
CA CYS A 477 -35.25 13.21 3.35
C CYS A 477 -34.44 12.63 2.18
N HIS A 478 -35.05 12.46 1.01
CA HIS A 478 -34.36 12.03 -0.21
C HIS A 478 -34.85 12.89 -1.39
N GLU A 479 -33.91 13.48 -2.12
CA GLU A 479 -34.22 14.30 -3.30
C GLU A 479 -34.58 13.41 -4.49
N GLU A 480 -35.42 13.89 -5.36
CA GLU A 480 -35.78 13.24 -6.62
C GLU A 480 -34.52 12.96 -7.47
N THR A 481 -34.45 11.78 -8.05
CA THR A 481 -33.40 11.39 -9.01
C THR A 481 -34.01 11.03 -10.36
N ASP A 482 -33.19 10.76 -11.36
CA ASP A 482 -33.69 10.30 -12.68
C ASP A 482 -34.58 9.07 -12.57
N CYS A 483 -34.31 8.15 -11.59
CA CYS A 483 -35.00 6.86 -11.46
C CYS A 483 -35.81 6.68 -10.16
N GLN A 484 -35.74 7.61 -9.23
CA GLN A 484 -36.42 7.53 -7.94
C GLN A 484 -37.22 8.83 -7.66
N GLU A 485 -38.35 8.68 -7.01
CA GLU A 485 -39.17 9.78 -6.56
C GLU A 485 -38.64 10.40 -5.27
N VAL A 486 -39.08 11.62 -4.96
CA VAL A 486 -38.85 12.28 -3.67
C VAL A 486 -39.39 11.42 -2.53
N THR A 487 -38.64 11.39 -1.40
CA THR A 487 -39.11 10.66 -0.22
C THR A 487 -39.09 11.55 1.01
N GLU A 488 -40.11 11.37 1.84
CA GLU A 488 -40.37 12.18 3.04
C GLU A 488 -40.31 11.30 4.29
N CYS A 489 -39.92 11.92 5.41
CA CYS A 489 -39.92 11.28 6.72
C CYS A 489 -41.35 10.91 7.17
N SER A 490 -41.45 9.76 7.86
CA SER A 490 -42.72 9.26 8.42
C SER A 490 -43.12 9.94 9.73
N GLY A 491 -42.16 10.59 10.41
CA GLY A 491 -42.37 11.13 11.78
C GLY A 491 -42.28 10.08 12.89
N LEU A 492 -42.04 8.80 12.56
CA LEU A 492 -42.04 7.67 13.49
C LEU A 492 -40.74 6.87 13.47
N SER A 493 -39.82 7.16 12.55
CA SER A 493 -38.55 6.44 12.37
C SER A 493 -37.42 7.41 12.08
N PRO A 494 -36.20 7.13 12.54
CA PRO A 494 -35.03 7.92 12.19
C PRO A 494 -34.58 7.68 10.74
N VAL A 495 -34.95 6.55 10.15
CA VAL A 495 -34.56 6.15 8.80
C VAL A 495 -35.50 6.76 7.77
N CYS A 496 -34.93 7.34 6.72
CA CYS A 496 -35.69 7.75 5.57
C CYS A 496 -36.26 6.53 4.85
N PRO A 497 -37.57 6.48 4.55
CA PRO A 497 -38.11 5.34 3.79
C PRO A 497 -37.41 5.15 2.45
N GLU A 498 -37.49 3.95 1.91
CA GLU A 498 -36.96 3.65 0.57
C GLU A 498 -37.70 4.48 -0.48
N PRO A 499 -36.99 5.20 -1.36
CA PRO A 499 -37.63 6.00 -2.40
C PRO A 499 -38.35 5.09 -3.41
N HIS A 500 -39.55 5.51 -3.81
CA HIS A 500 -40.31 4.80 -4.84
C HIS A 500 -39.56 4.86 -6.17
N ALA A 501 -39.43 3.70 -6.81
CA ALA A 501 -38.86 3.60 -8.13
C ALA A 501 -39.80 4.23 -9.18
N LYS A 502 -39.28 5.08 -10.04
CA LYS A 502 -40.01 5.55 -11.23
C LYS A 502 -40.23 4.37 -12.19
N GLU A 503 -41.17 4.53 -13.10
CA GLU A 503 -41.50 3.50 -14.08
C GLU A 503 -40.25 2.97 -14.81
N ASN A 504 -40.21 1.63 -14.99
CA ASN A 504 -39.15 1.02 -15.77
C ASN A 504 -39.15 1.59 -17.20
N LEU A 505 -37.99 1.62 -17.82
CA LEU A 505 -37.73 2.24 -19.12
C LEU A 505 -37.80 3.78 -19.15
N THR A 506 -37.92 4.43 -17.99
CA THR A 506 -37.70 5.88 -17.89
C THR A 506 -36.27 6.23 -18.28
N ILE A 507 -36.08 7.25 -19.10
CA ILE A 507 -34.73 7.62 -19.59
C ILE A 507 -33.95 8.32 -18.49
N CYS A 508 -32.69 7.94 -18.33
CA CYS A 508 -31.77 8.48 -17.35
C CYS A 508 -30.35 8.67 -17.92
N SER A 509 -29.43 9.21 -17.13
CA SER A 509 -28.03 9.40 -17.53
C SER A 509 -27.88 10.12 -18.89
N GLN A 510 -28.54 11.30 -19.01
CA GLN A 510 -28.48 12.14 -20.21
C GLN A 510 -28.96 11.42 -21.50
N GLY A 511 -29.92 10.53 -21.38
CA GLY A 511 -30.52 9.84 -22.54
C GLY A 511 -29.80 8.55 -22.93
N THR A 512 -28.73 8.15 -22.27
CA THR A 512 -27.93 6.98 -22.65
C THR A 512 -28.39 5.69 -21.96
N ARG A 513 -29.17 5.80 -20.88
CA ARG A 513 -29.61 4.66 -20.07
C ARG A 513 -31.11 4.75 -19.75
N ILE A 514 -31.59 3.65 -19.20
CA ILE A 514 -32.97 3.53 -18.70
C ILE A 514 -32.98 3.05 -17.25
N CYS A 515 -34.06 3.41 -16.56
CA CYS A 515 -34.34 2.98 -15.21
C CYS A 515 -34.91 1.56 -15.22
N LEU A 516 -34.36 0.69 -14.36
CA LEU A 516 -34.94 -0.58 -14.00
C LEU A 516 -34.94 -0.70 -12.47
N ASN A 517 -36.13 -0.91 -11.89
CA ASN A 517 -36.30 -1.06 -10.44
C ASN A 517 -35.63 0.09 -9.62
N GLY A 518 -35.81 1.32 -10.06
CA GLY A 518 -35.26 2.50 -9.38
C GLY A 518 -33.77 2.77 -9.61
N VAL A 519 -33.09 1.98 -10.43
CA VAL A 519 -31.67 2.14 -10.74
C VAL A 519 -31.46 2.47 -12.20
N CYS A 520 -30.62 3.47 -12.49
CA CYS A 520 -30.21 3.81 -13.86
C CYS A 520 -29.13 2.82 -14.33
N ALA A 521 -29.52 1.69 -14.91
CA ALA A 521 -28.64 0.55 -15.14
C ALA A 521 -28.44 0.19 -16.60
N GLU A 522 -29.52 -0.06 -17.34
CA GLU A 522 -29.47 -0.61 -18.70
C GLU A 522 -29.31 0.45 -19.78
N SER A 523 -28.84 0.04 -20.96
CA SER A 523 -28.72 0.90 -22.12
C SER A 523 -30.08 1.32 -22.66
N VAL A 524 -30.17 2.55 -23.16
CA VAL A 524 -31.40 3.04 -23.84
C VAL A 524 -31.78 2.19 -25.06
N CYS A 525 -30.86 1.40 -25.64
CA CYS A 525 -31.14 0.47 -26.71
C CYS A 525 -32.24 -0.54 -26.31
N VAL A 526 -32.23 -1.01 -25.05
CA VAL A 526 -33.19 -2.00 -24.53
C VAL A 526 -34.64 -1.49 -24.59
N LYS A 527 -34.84 -0.19 -24.50
CA LYS A 527 -36.17 0.43 -24.64
C LYS A 527 -36.85 0.11 -25.97
N HIS A 528 -36.07 -0.26 -26.97
CA HIS A 528 -36.52 -0.52 -28.34
C HIS A 528 -36.21 -1.96 -28.78
N ASP A 529 -36.05 -2.89 -27.82
CA ASP A 529 -35.67 -4.29 -28.04
C ASP A 529 -34.37 -4.48 -28.82
N LEU A 530 -33.42 -3.53 -28.62
CA LEU A 530 -32.09 -3.54 -29.22
C LEU A 530 -31.03 -3.80 -28.13
N GLN A 531 -29.87 -4.27 -28.55
CA GLN A 531 -28.69 -4.41 -27.68
C GLN A 531 -27.68 -3.30 -27.95
N GLN A 532 -27.02 -2.84 -26.91
CA GLN A 532 -25.89 -1.93 -27.05
C GLN A 532 -24.72 -2.64 -27.73
N CYS A 533 -24.04 -1.96 -28.66
CA CYS A 533 -22.86 -2.46 -29.33
C CYS A 533 -21.77 -1.40 -29.41
N ASP A 534 -20.56 -1.83 -29.67
CA ASP A 534 -19.46 -0.90 -29.99
C ASP A 534 -19.65 -0.31 -31.36
N CYS A 535 -19.63 1.01 -31.45
CA CYS A 535 -19.79 1.71 -32.72
C CYS A 535 -18.76 1.25 -33.75
N PRO A 536 -19.20 0.84 -34.97
CA PRO A 536 -18.31 0.40 -36.03
C PRO A 536 -17.46 1.56 -36.58
N GLY A 537 -16.38 1.22 -37.31
CA GLY A 537 -15.47 2.19 -37.91
C GLY A 537 -14.33 2.64 -36.98
N ASP A 538 -13.46 3.50 -37.53
CA ASP A 538 -12.21 3.94 -36.88
C ASP A 538 -12.28 5.33 -36.29
N ASN A 539 -13.43 6.00 -36.40
CA ASN A 539 -13.65 7.34 -35.84
C ASN A 539 -13.73 7.29 -34.31
N MET A 540 -12.71 7.80 -33.62
CA MET A 540 -12.62 7.79 -32.18
C MET A 540 -13.72 8.60 -31.48
N LYS A 541 -14.35 9.55 -32.14
CA LYS A 541 -15.49 10.29 -31.63
C LYS A 541 -16.76 9.45 -31.68
N GLU A 542 -16.99 8.74 -32.80
CA GLU A 542 -18.18 7.87 -32.92
C GLU A 542 -18.13 6.69 -31.97
N LYS A 543 -16.95 6.18 -31.64
CA LYS A 543 -16.77 5.12 -30.61
C LYS A 543 -17.21 5.52 -29.20
N CYS A 544 -17.44 6.81 -28.97
CA CYS A 544 -18.01 7.35 -27.76
C CYS A 544 -19.47 7.84 -27.91
N HIS A 545 -20.13 7.35 -28.93
CA HIS A 545 -21.58 7.49 -29.07
C HIS A 545 -22.30 6.21 -28.66
N MET A 546 -23.60 6.35 -28.38
CA MET A 546 -24.45 5.20 -28.19
C MET A 546 -24.70 4.53 -29.54
N CYS A 547 -24.38 3.24 -29.62
CA CYS A 547 -24.68 2.40 -30.78
C CYS A 547 -25.53 1.20 -30.35
N CYS A 548 -26.53 0.87 -31.18
CA CYS A 548 -27.44 -0.22 -30.95
C CYS A 548 -27.46 -1.19 -32.14
N GLN A 549 -27.70 -2.47 -31.84
CA GLN A 549 -27.85 -3.54 -32.82
C GLN A 549 -29.08 -4.38 -32.52
N GLN A 550 -29.54 -5.15 -33.49
CA GLN A 550 -30.53 -6.20 -33.25
C GLN A 550 -29.91 -7.31 -32.39
N PRO A 551 -30.68 -7.93 -31.50
CA PRO A 551 -30.18 -9.08 -30.73
C PRO A 551 -29.52 -10.12 -31.63
N ASP A 552 -28.35 -10.59 -31.24
CA ASP A 552 -27.55 -11.63 -31.92
C ASP A 552 -27.12 -11.32 -33.37
N ASN A 553 -27.26 -10.07 -33.82
CA ASN A 553 -26.85 -9.66 -35.16
C ASN A 553 -25.86 -8.46 -35.15
N PRO A 554 -24.55 -8.69 -34.93
CA PRO A 554 -23.55 -7.61 -34.84
C PRO A 554 -23.41 -6.76 -36.11
N LYS A 555 -23.85 -7.28 -37.27
CA LYS A 555 -23.80 -6.54 -38.55
C LYS A 555 -24.78 -5.37 -38.61
N THR A 556 -25.77 -5.33 -37.72
CA THR A 556 -26.75 -4.27 -37.62
C THR A 556 -26.33 -3.14 -36.65
N CYS A 557 -25.15 -3.23 -36.06
CA CYS A 557 -24.66 -2.21 -35.15
C CYS A 557 -24.51 -0.85 -35.85
N ALA A 558 -25.22 0.14 -35.34
CA ALA A 558 -25.21 1.49 -35.90
C ALA A 558 -25.35 2.54 -34.78
N SER A 559 -24.82 3.75 -35.06
CA SER A 559 -25.01 4.90 -34.13
C SER A 559 -26.48 5.35 -34.11
N THR A 560 -26.92 5.87 -32.97
CA THR A 560 -28.25 6.50 -32.82
C THR A 560 -28.48 7.65 -33.78
N THR A 561 -27.42 8.25 -34.32
CA THR A 561 -27.49 9.29 -35.37
C THR A 561 -27.70 8.73 -36.78
N SER A 562 -27.56 7.43 -36.96
CA SER A 562 -27.69 6.75 -38.24
C SER A 562 -29.13 6.76 -38.76
N SER A 563 -29.31 6.88 -40.07
CA SER A 563 -30.61 6.77 -40.73
C SER A 563 -31.29 5.42 -40.48
N VAL A 564 -30.52 4.36 -40.22
CA VAL A 564 -31.03 3.01 -39.92
C VAL A 564 -31.79 2.97 -38.59
N LEU A 565 -31.32 3.74 -37.62
CA LEU A 565 -31.93 3.82 -36.28
C LEU A 565 -32.82 5.08 -36.10
N SER A 566 -33.00 5.90 -37.13
CA SER A 566 -33.76 7.17 -37.03
C SER A 566 -35.19 6.96 -36.58
N ARG A 567 -35.82 5.82 -36.87
CA ARG A 567 -37.19 5.50 -36.42
C ARG A 567 -37.31 5.36 -34.89
N TYR A 568 -36.19 5.04 -34.20
CA TYR A 568 -36.18 4.88 -32.75
C TYR A 568 -35.65 6.11 -32.03
N PHE A 569 -34.59 6.74 -32.59
CA PHE A 569 -33.87 7.82 -31.92
C PHE A 569 -33.96 9.17 -32.64
N GLN A 570 -34.69 9.24 -33.74
CA GLN A 570 -34.91 10.50 -34.52
C GLN A 570 -33.61 11.22 -34.90
N GLY A 571 -32.54 10.46 -35.09
CA GLY A 571 -31.20 10.99 -35.41
C GLY A 571 -30.50 11.69 -34.24
N THR A 572 -30.97 11.51 -33.00
CA THR A 572 -30.39 12.14 -31.81
C THR A 572 -29.00 11.58 -31.52
N SER A 573 -28.03 12.48 -31.35
CA SER A 573 -26.69 12.11 -30.92
C SER A 573 -26.68 11.91 -29.40
N LEU A 574 -26.40 10.69 -28.98
CA LEU A 574 -26.29 10.31 -27.57
C LEU A 574 -24.83 9.96 -27.25
N PRO A 575 -24.02 10.96 -26.80
CA PRO A 575 -22.64 10.70 -26.43
C PRO A 575 -22.60 9.93 -25.12
N LEU A 576 -21.69 8.95 -25.04
CA LEU A 576 -21.41 8.23 -23.81
C LEU A 576 -20.76 9.15 -22.78
N VAL A 577 -21.09 8.94 -21.52
CA VAL A 577 -20.52 9.71 -20.41
C VAL A 577 -19.00 9.53 -20.31
N GLY A 578 -18.30 10.56 -19.85
CA GLY A 578 -16.85 10.47 -19.60
C GLY A 578 -16.51 9.31 -18.67
N GLY A 579 -15.56 8.48 -19.08
CA GLY A 579 -15.18 7.24 -18.39
C GLY A 579 -15.88 5.99 -18.90
N ALA A 580 -16.90 6.10 -19.75
CA ALA A 580 -17.54 4.93 -20.35
C ALA A 580 -16.54 4.14 -21.23
N PRO A 581 -16.63 2.81 -21.24
CA PRO A 581 -15.77 1.98 -22.07
C PRO A 581 -16.07 2.19 -23.56
N CYS A 582 -15.04 2.07 -24.40
CA CYS A 582 -15.17 2.16 -25.85
C CYS A 582 -14.19 1.21 -26.55
N ALA A 583 -14.39 0.99 -27.85
CA ALA A 583 -13.52 0.15 -28.68
C ALA A 583 -13.32 -1.28 -28.13
N GLY A 584 -14.40 -1.95 -27.68
CA GLY A 584 -14.34 -3.30 -27.13
C GLY A 584 -13.62 -3.38 -25.79
N ASN A 585 -13.87 -2.41 -24.92
CA ASN A 585 -13.17 -2.26 -23.63
C ASN A 585 -11.66 -1.99 -23.75
N ARG A 586 -11.17 -1.61 -24.95
CA ARG A 586 -9.76 -1.23 -25.17
C ARG A 586 -9.50 0.26 -24.95
N GLY A 587 -10.52 1.03 -24.54
CA GLY A 587 -10.42 2.47 -24.32
C GLY A 587 -11.52 3.00 -23.42
N TYR A 588 -11.47 4.29 -23.16
CA TYR A 588 -12.50 5.03 -22.42
C TYR A 588 -12.82 6.34 -23.15
N CYS A 589 -14.04 6.82 -22.97
CA CYS A 589 -14.48 8.10 -23.49
C CYS A 589 -13.97 9.23 -22.59
N ASP A 590 -13.27 10.20 -23.15
CA ASP A 590 -12.86 11.39 -22.42
C ASP A 590 -13.98 12.43 -22.30
N LYS A 591 -13.72 13.55 -21.62
CA LYS A 591 -14.68 14.66 -21.45
C LYS A 591 -15.09 15.35 -22.78
N PHE A 592 -14.36 15.09 -23.85
CA PHE A 592 -14.66 15.60 -25.21
C PHE A 592 -15.35 14.56 -26.07
N HIS A 593 -15.80 13.45 -25.45
CA HIS A 593 -16.42 12.30 -26.11
C HIS A 593 -15.52 11.67 -27.19
N MET A 594 -14.21 11.66 -26.93
CA MET A 594 -13.23 10.96 -27.75
C MET A 594 -12.79 9.68 -27.08
N CYS A 595 -12.80 8.58 -27.81
CA CYS A 595 -12.30 7.29 -27.32
C CYS A 595 -10.78 7.34 -27.18
N ARG A 596 -10.28 7.26 -25.97
CA ARG A 596 -8.86 7.16 -25.64
C ARG A 596 -8.51 5.70 -25.41
N LEU A 597 -7.74 5.15 -26.33
CA LEU A 597 -7.28 3.77 -26.17
C LEU A 597 -6.29 3.66 -25.00
N LEU A 598 -6.44 2.58 -24.25
CA LEU A 598 -5.57 2.27 -23.14
C LEU A 598 -4.18 1.92 -23.63
N ASP A 599 -3.19 2.55 -23.06
CA ASP A 599 -1.78 2.27 -23.31
C ASP A 599 -1.25 1.50 -22.10
N ALA A 600 -0.98 0.20 -22.27
CA ALA A 600 -0.37 -0.64 -21.24
C ALA A 600 1.05 -0.17 -20.93
N ASP A 601 1.68 0.51 -21.91
CA ASP A 601 2.95 1.17 -21.75
C ASP A 601 2.77 2.52 -21.02
N GLY A 602 2.81 2.48 -19.72
CA GLY A 602 2.95 3.68 -18.89
C GLY A 602 4.27 4.41 -19.20
N PRO A 603 4.51 5.61 -18.63
CA PRO A 603 5.74 6.38 -18.84
C PRO A 603 7.02 5.58 -18.58
N ILE A 604 6.97 4.61 -17.66
CA ILE A 604 8.09 3.71 -17.33
C ILE A 604 8.35 2.72 -18.45
N ALA A 605 7.30 2.13 -19.04
CA ALA A 605 7.46 1.20 -20.16
C ALA A 605 7.94 1.91 -21.43
N ARG A 606 7.50 3.17 -21.67
CA ARG A 606 8.04 4.00 -22.77
C ARG A 606 9.50 4.39 -22.54
N LEU A 607 9.88 4.70 -21.29
CA LEU A 607 11.29 4.95 -20.94
C LEU A 607 12.12 3.68 -21.10
N LYS A 608 11.57 2.54 -20.72
CA LYS A 608 12.14 1.20 -20.90
C LYS A 608 12.39 0.93 -22.39
N ASN A 609 11.38 1.07 -23.24
CA ASN A 609 11.47 0.80 -24.67
C ASN A 609 12.30 1.83 -25.45
N ALA A 610 12.36 3.11 -24.98
CA ALA A 610 13.12 4.16 -25.62
C ALA A 610 14.63 4.14 -25.28
N PHE A 611 15.03 3.66 -24.12
CA PHE A 611 16.40 3.80 -23.62
C PHE A 611 17.16 2.48 -23.39
N LEU A 612 16.51 1.34 -23.23
CA LEU A 612 17.21 0.18 -22.67
C LEU A 612 17.01 -1.17 -23.41
N HIS A 613 16.12 -1.29 -24.40
CA HIS A 613 15.81 -2.58 -25.08
C HIS A 613 15.69 -3.74 -24.09
N PHE A 614 14.94 -3.53 -22.98
CA PHE A 614 14.82 -4.52 -21.90
C PHE A 614 14.17 -5.83 -22.33
N ASP A 615 13.50 -5.84 -23.48
CA ASP A 615 12.87 -7.04 -24.02
C ASP A 615 13.87 -8.10 -24.49
N GLU A 616 15.17 -7.75 -24.57
CA GLU A 616 16.26 -8.68 -24.90
C GLU A 616 16.86 -9.39 -23.66
N PHE A 617 16.45 -9.00 -22.43
CA PHE A 617 17.01 -9.57 -21.20
C PHE A 617 15.88 -10.11 -20.31
N ASP A 618 15.95 -11.41 -20.03
CA ASP A 618 14.95 -12.09 -19.19
C ASP A 618 15.08 -11.76 -17.70
N ASP A 619 16.19 -11.13 -17.29
CA ASP A 619 16.43 -10.76 -15.89
C ASP A 619 17.36 -9.53 -15.73
N VAL A 620 17.19 -8.79 -14.61
CA VAL A 620 17.97 -7.60 -14.26
C VAL A 620 19.46 -7.95 -14.01
N ALA A 621 19.75 -9.17 -13.54
CA ALA A 621 21.12 -9.60 -13.29
C ALA A 621 21.88 -9.81 -14.61
N GLU A 622 21.24 -10.31 -15.64
CA GLU A 622 21.81 -10.45 -16.98
C GLU A 622 22.02 -9.07 -17.61
N TRP A 623 21.05 -8.18 -17.52
CA TRP A 623 21.19 -6.79 -17.92
C TRP A 623 22.32 -6.07 -17.18
N MET A 624 22.44 -6.23 -15.86
CA MET A 624 23.56 -5.66 -15.09
C MET A 624 24.91 -6.22 -15.55
N LYS A 625 25.02 -7.52 -15.82
CA LYS A 625 26.28 -8.12 -16.33
C LYS A 625 26.69 -7.50 -17.66
N VAL A 626 25.73 -7.37 -18.59
CA VAL A 626 26.00 -6.77 -19.92
C VAL A 626 26.32 -5.29 -19.79
N THR A 627 25.57 -4.55 -18.99
CA THR A 627 25.82 -3.11 -18.76
C THR A 627 27.13 -2.85 -18.04
N PHE A 628 27.49 -3.65 -17.04
CA PHE A 628 28.80 -3.57 -16.38
C PHE A 628 29.94 -3.95 -17.33
N SER A 629 29.73 -4.94 -18.20
CA SER A 629 30.71 -5.34 -19.22
C SER A 629 30.95 -4.20 -20.23
N ILE A 630 29.88 -3.55 -20.69
CA ILE A 630 29.95 -2.41 -21.60
C ILE A 630 30.61 -1.20 -20.94
N LEU A 631 30.21 -0.84 -19.70
CA LEU A 631 30.84 0.25 -18.95
C LEU A 631 32.30 -0.04 -18.65
N SER A 632 32.63 -1.26 -18.28
CA SER A 632 34.02 -1.70 -18.08
C SER A 632 34.84 -1.59 -19.35
N PHE A 633 34.26 -1.96 -20.51
CA PHE A 633 34.91 -1.83 -21.81
C PHE A 633 35.16 -0.36 -22.19
N PHE A 634 34.18 0.52 -21.99
CA PHE A 634 34.35 1.96 -22.21
C PHE A 634 35.37 2.58 -21.27
N TYR A 635 35.40 2.16 -19.99
CA TYR A 635 36.37 2.63 -19.01
C TYR A 635 37.78 2.17 -19.35
N MET A 636 37.93 0.90 -19.80
CA MET A 636 39.21 0.37 -20.29
C MET A 636 39.67 1.08 -21.56
N GLN A 637 38.76 1.40 -22.49
CA GLN A 637 39.09 2.23 -23.66
C GLN A 637 39.52 3.66 -23.30
N GLN A 638 38.89 4.27 -22.31
CA GLN A 638 39.29 5.58 -21.78
C GLN A 638 40.69 5.51 -21.14
N LEU A 639 40.97 4.48 -20.35
CA LEU A 639 42.28 4.27 -19.74
C LEU A 639 43.38 4.01 -20.80
N LEU A 640 43.07 3.20 -21.83
CA LEU A 640 44.00 2.97 -22.94
C LEU A 640 44.27 4.27 -23.74
N LYS A 641 43.26 5.10 -24.03
CA LYS A 641 43.43 6.40 -24.66
C LYS A 641 44.27 7.35 -23.82
N SER A 642 44.01 7.37 -22.49
CA SER A 642 44.80 8.19 -21.54
C SER A 642 46.24 7.69 -21.45
N SER A 643 46.48 6.38 -21.42
CA SER A 643 47.82 5.77 -21.41
C SER A 643 48.56 6.07 -22.74
N LEU A 644 47.85 6.01 -23.86
CA LEU A 644 48.43 6.31 -25.18
C LEU A 644 48.78 7.83 -25.27
N PHE A 645 47.92 8.67 -24.73
CA PHE A 645 48.17 10.12 -24.63
C PHE A 645 49.40 10.45 -23.77
N ILE A 646 49.53 9.77 -22.63
CA ILE A 646 50.72 9.88 -21.76
C ILE A 646 51.97 9.37 -22.48
N PHE A 647 51.88 8.26 -23.22
CA PHE A 647 52.99 7.67 -23.97
C PHE A 647 53.44 8.57 -25.14
N ILE A 648 52.48 9.18 -25.85
CA ILE A 648 52.76 10.05 -27.02
C ILE A 648 53.33 11.40 -26.56
N PHE A 649 52.83 11.97 -25.45
CA PHE A 649 53.28 13.30 -24.99
C PHE A 649 54.47 13.24 -24.03
N MET A 650 54.72 12.14 -23.33
CA MET A 650 55.86 12.01 -22.42
C MET A 650 57.15 11.55 -23.13
N LYS A 651 57.07 10.88 -24.29
CA LYS A 651 58.28 10.54 -25.08
C LYS A 651 59.13 11.75 -25.50
N PRO A 652 58.53 12.87 -25.98
CA PRO A 652 59.34 14.05 -26.29
C PRO A 652 59.95 14.72 -25.04
N LEU A 653 59.24 14.71 -23.91
CA LEU A 653 59.77 15.27 -22.65
C LEU A 653 60.92 14.43 -22.08
N TRP A 654 60.90 13.12 -22.23
CA TRP A 654 62.00 12.25 -21.76
C TRP A 654 63.23 12.42 -22.63
N SER A 655 63.08 12.60 -23.95
CA SER A 655 64.17 12.93 -24.85
C SER A 655 64.79 14.30 -24.58
N PHE A 656 63.97 15.29 -24.14
CA PHE A 656 64.44 16.61 -23.73
C PHE A 656 65.17 16.60 -22.38
N GLN A 657 64.79 15.73 -21.45
CA GLN A 657 65.47 15.56 -20.19
C GLN A 657 66.83 14.82 -20.35
N GLN A 658 66.97 13.91 -21.30
CA GLN A 658 68.25 13.30 -21.59
C GLN A 658 69.25 14.24 -22.24
N MET A 659 68.82 15.18 -23.10
CA MET A 659 69.69 16.19 -23.69
C MET A 659 70.16 17.24 -22.65
N ASN A 660 69.36 17.55 -21.61
CA ASN A 660 69.76 18.44 -20.52
C ASN A 660 70.65 17.75 -19.47
N ARG A 661 70.63 16.42 -19.33
CA ARG A 661 71.57 15.72 -18.42
C ARG A 661 73.00 15.75 -18.84
N HIS A 662 73.35 15.93 -20.13
CA HIS A 662 74.73 16.10 -20.61
C HIS A 662 75.24 17.53 -20.43
N ARG A 663 74.41 18.50 -20.02
CA ARG A 663 74.81 19.89 -19.80
C ARG A 663 75.04 20.23 -18.32
N ASP A 664 74.55 19.44 -17.38
CA ASP A 664 74.57 19.72 -15.94
C ASP A 664 75.65 18.96 -15.17
N ASP A 665 76.46 18.08 -15.83
CA ASP A 665 77.58 17.41 -15.17
C ASP A 665 78.81 18.32 -14.94
N PHE A 666 78.69 19.60 -15.33
CA PHE A 666 79.78 20.54 -15.11
C PHE A 666 79.59 21.47 -13.90
N ASN A 667 78.46 21.43 -13.17
CA ASN A 667 78.13 22.33 -12.05
C ASN A 667 77.74 21.61 -10.74
N ARG A 668 78.10 20.32 -10.53
CA ARG A 668 77.86 19.62 -9.29
C ARG A 668 79.05 19.71 -8.32
N ASN A 669 79.17 20.84 -7.63
CA ASN A 669 79.93 20.90 -6.35
C ASN A 669 79.53 22.03 -5.42
N ARG A 670 78.23 22.44 -5.40
CA ARG A 670 77.67 23.28 -4.35
C ARG A 670 76.14 23.07 -4.37
N PHE A 671 75.61 22.21 -3.52
CA PHE A 671 74.25 22.22 -2.97
C PHE A 671 73.75 20.80 -2.64
N MET A 672 74.39 20.18 -1.71
CA MET A 672 73.87 19.03 -1.00
C MET A 672 73.43 19.49 0.38
N ASP A 673 72.26 20.16 0.52
CA ASP A 673 71.61 20.27 1.85
C ASP A 673 70.18 20.79 1.86
N ARG A 674 69.34 20.54 0.84
CA ARG A 674 67.92 20.94 0.88
C ARG A 674 66.88 19.95 0.29
N ARG A 675 67.16 18.67 0.22
CA ARG A 675 66.21 17.68 -0.33
C ARG A 675 65.88 16.51 0.63
N LYS A 676 65.65 16.81 1.90
CA LYS A 676 65.07 15.80 2.84
C LYS A 676 63.71 16.17 3.43
N ARG A 677 63.01 17.22 2.90
CA ARG A 677 61.72 17.66 3.44
C ARG A 677 60.51 17.45 2.51
N ASP A 678 60.68 17.12 1.23
CA ASP A 678 59.54 17.05 0.29
C ASP A 678 59.13 15.61 -0.12
N MET A 679 59.76 14.54 0.45
CA MET A 679 59.37 13.14 0.20
C MET A 679 58.39 12.58 1.24
N GLY A 680 57.97 13.39 2.24
CA GLY A 680 56.99 12.99 3.27
C GLY A 680 55.52 13.19 2.88
N CYS A 681 55.22 14.07 1.90
CA CYS A 681 53.85 14.41 1.54
C CYS A 681 53.25 13.57 0.41
N MET A 682 54.03 12.89 -0.41
CA MET A 682 53.48 12.07 -1.51
C MET A 682 53.05 10.64 -1.10
N ASN A 683 53.58 10.10 -0.01
CA ASN A 683 53.14 8.78 0.49
C ASN A 683 51.86 8.84 1.35
N ALA A 684 51.47 10.01 1.84
CA ALA A 684 50.22 10.15 2.60
C ALA A 684 48.97 10.25 1.70
N MET A 685 49.13 10.62 0.43
CA MET A 685 48.00 10.75 -0.53
C MET A 685 47.60 9.41 -1.20
N PHE A 686 48.49 8.43 -1.24
CA PHE A 686 48.21 7.10 -1.82
C PHE A 686 47.53 6.14 -0.82
N ILE A 687 47.58 6.41 0.48
CA ILE A 687 46.94 5.62 1.51
C ILE A 687 45.48 6.09 1.75
N TYR A 688 45.15 7.33 1.40
CA TYR A 688 43.79 7.88 1.58
C TYR A 688 42.81 7.46 0.49
N TYR A 689 43.28 6.99 -0.66
CA TYR A 689 42.41 6.51 -1.77
C TYR A 689 42.16 5.00 -1.78
N LYS A 690 42.81 4.22 -0.89
CA LYS A 690 42.65 2.77 -0.82
C LYS A 690 41.62 2.29 0.21
N ASN A 691 41.03 3.22 0.99
CA ASN A 691 40.03 2.92 2.02
C ASN A 691 38.65 3.54 1.74
N LYS A 692 38.33 3.87 0.47
CA LYS A 692 37.01 4.39 0.08
C LYS A 692 36.49 3.80 -1.25
N THR A 693 36.79 2.53 -1.49
CA THR A 693 36.03 1.73 -2.47
C THR A 693 35.60 0.45 -1.81
#